data_8bf573d985774732f5db8f7d8a1896d4
#
_entry.id   8bf573d985774732f5db8f7d8a1896d4
#
_cell.length_a   1.000
_cell.length_b   1.000
_cell.length_c   1.000
_cell.angle_alpha   90.00
_cell.angle_beta   90.00
_cell.angle_gamma   90.00
#
_symmetry.space_group_name_H-M   'P 1'
#
loop_
_entity.id
_entity.type
_entity.pdbx_description
1 polymer ?
#
loop_
_entity_poly.entity_id
_entity_poly.type
_entity_poly.pdbx_seq_one_letter_code
_entity_poly.pdbx_strand_id
1 'polypeptide(L)'
;MDAGRKRETLMKHIEFQDKNGSFIIHDPENYSGLYLPLAGEKGLKSSITPNLGGDSKTDQNHFLLEPVSIENLHNNRNTRNFWCQVYKNTEAGDTALSGADPKLLGCWSVCGNSAEQEFQKFTDKQDESTLEAGFMWQKISRKSQKYGLQAEVTSFVTISGDMEVEYVEITNISEKKVEIVPTGAIPVYGRSADNLRDHRHVTSLLHRIRTTDYGVEVTPVLSFDERGHQKNNTTYFVYGSDENGEKPESFYPTVEEFIGEGGTFLNPEAVRINKPGKPSGTELQGKEAVGGIRFSRKTLKPRETAGYILLCGIADAGEQQFPRKENTDKKAIDPAKASKWIESLTSGCRTRSQVRNMLEEVKEHWIRKVNVAFETGSEDADNYLKWICFQPILRRIYGCSFLPYHDYGKGGRGWRDLWQDCLALLIMEPSEVRQMIIDNYGGVRIDGTNATIIGSGQGEFIADRNNITRVWMDHSFWPFVTTKLYLDQTGDLDVLFEKIPYFKDLQSKRGTAHDEEWNSSYGNLQKTDANEIYHGTVLEHILLQNLCAFFDVGDHNEMCLHGADWNDALDMAWEKGESVAFTCAYAGNLKDIAYVLREIESVQGINRIELAEEMECLFACGKQLYENPEKKQKVLKQYTDLSAHNLSGNKVVLSLKMVCSNLEEKADWLVENIRKNEWIQDGDKGWFNGYYDNHGRKVEYSAVSDETDNKAGAECNTRMMLTGQVFAVMSGTATEEQIQAICRSADAYLYDRKAGGYRLNTDFKEEKFDLGRMFGFAYGEKENGAVFSHMAVMYANALYKTGHAKEGYKVLQTLLDTAMDFERSKMYPGIPEYFDNQGRGLYAYLTGAASWYMLTMITEVFGVKGQLGDMV
;
A
#
# COMPACT_ATOMS: atom_id res chain seq x y z
N MET A 1 31.47 44.42 18.62
CA MET A 1 30.17 44.80 18.13
C MET A 1 29.39 43.55 17.88
N ASP A 2 28.55 43.26 18.81
CA ASP A 2 27.81 42.00 18.92
C ASP A 2 26.53 42.13 18.10
N ALA A 3 26.46 41.39 16.99
CA ALA A 3 25.26 41.33 16.18
C ALA A 3 24.49 40.07 16.59
N GLY A 4 23.66 40.23 17.61
CA GLY A 4 22.70 39.21 18.01
C GLY A 4 21.75 38.84 16.86
N ARG A 5 22.05 37.74 16.16
CA ARG A 5 21.05 37.08 15.33
C ARG A 5 19.98 36.52 16.27
N LYS A 6 18.82 37.18 16.33
CA LYS A 6 17.59 36.52 16.76
C LYS A 6 17.42 35.28 15.88
N ARG A 7 17.56 34.10 16.43
CA ARG A 7 16.99 32.90 15.88
C ARG A 7 15.48 33.13 15.86
N GLU A 8 14.91 33.51 14.75
CA GLU A 8 13.49 33.26 14.49
C GLU A 8 13.31 31.75 14.71
N THR A 9 12.56 31.39 15.71
CA THR A 9 12.09 29.99 15.90
C THR A 9 11.21 29.73 14.69
N LEU A 10 11.73 29.07 13.67
CA LEU A 10 10.90 28.53 12.58
C LEU A 10 9.80 27.71 13.26
N MET A 11 8.55 28.11 13.09
CA MET A 11 7.41 27.32 13.55
C MET A 11 7.50 25.97 12.84
N LYS A 12 7.55 24.87 13.61
CA LYS A 12 7.46 23.53 13.05
C LYS A 12 6.06 23.38 12.46
N HIS A 13 5.96 22.91 11.22
CA HIS A 13 4.65 22.67 10.61
C HIS A 13 3.92 21.51 11.26
N ILE A 14 4.64 20.46 11.65
CA ILE A 14 4.12 19.30 12.38
C ILE A 14 4.68 19.36 13.80
N GLU A 15 3.77 19.37 14.78
CA GLU A 15 4.10 19.37 16.21
C GLU A 15 3.51 18.14 16.86
N PHE A 16 4.37 17.22 17.32
CA PHE A 16 3.91 16.07 18.08
C PHE A 16 3.40 16.48 19.45
N GLN A 17 2.27 15.92 19.86
CA GLN A 17 1.57 16.29 21.08
C GLN A 17 1.83 15.34 22.24
N ASP A 18 2.24 14.11 21.94
CA ASP A 18 2.48 13.06 22.91
C ASP A 18 3.59 12.11 22.42
N LYS A 19 3.87 11.08 23.18
CA LYS A 19 4.80 10.01 22.80
C LYS A 19 4.16 8.87 22.00
N ASN A 20 2.89 9.03 21.57
CA ASN A 20 2.15 8.02 20.83
C ASN A 20 1.98 8.37 19.34
N GLY A 21 2.68 9.43 18.89
CA GLY A 21 2.67 9.83 17.48
C GLY A 21 1.53 10.77 17.10
N SER A 22 0.70 11.26 18.06
CA SER A 22 -0.31 12.27 17.77
C SER A 22 0.35 13.61 17.43
N PHE A 23 -0.15 14.29 16.41
CA PHE A 23 0.45 15.54 15.94
C PHE A 23 -0.61 16.59 15.59
N ILE A 24 -0.16 17.85 15.55
CA ILE A 24 -0.93 19.00 15.08
C ILE A 24 -0.25 19.62 13.87
N ILE A 25 -1.06 20.08 12.93
CA ILE A 25 -0.63 20.91 11.79
C ILE A 25 -1.62 22.07 11.60
N HIS A 26 -1.09 23.26 11.33
CA HIS A 26 -1.87 24.48 11.06
C HIS A 26 -2.11 24.65 9.56
N ASP A 27 -3.29 25.12 9.20
CA ASP A 27 -3.74 25.37 7.82
C ASP A 27 -3.46 24.21 6.84
N PRO A 28 -3.78 22.93 7.23
CA PRO A 28 -3.43 21.77 6.44
C PRO A 28 -4.09 21.75 5.06
N GLU A 29 -5.20 22.43 4.89
CA GLU A 29 -5.92 22.55 3.61
C GLU A 29 -5.18 23.36 2.53
N ASN A 30 -4.12 24.06 2.90
CA ASN A 30 -3.25 24.76 1.96
C ASN A 30 -2.25 23.81 1.25
N TYR A 31 -2.24 22.53 1.62
CA TYR A 31 -1.35 21.51 1.06
C TYR A 31 -2.14 20.42 0.35
N SER A 32 -2.03 20.35 -0.97
CA SER A 32 -2.90 19.55 -1.83
C SER A 32 -2.74 18.04 -1.73
N GLY A 33 -1.63 17.54 -1.21
CA GLY A 33 -1.34 16.11 -1.17
C GLY A 33 -1.60 15.43 0.18
N LEU A 34 -2.16 16.16 1.16
CA LEU A 34 -2.34 15.63 2.51
C LEU A 34 -3.62 14.79 2.62
N TYR A 35 -3.47 13.57 3.11
CA TYR A 35 -4.57 12.69 3.47
C TYR A 35 -4.11 11.71 4.54
N LEU A 36 -5.05 11.15 5.31
CA LEU A 36 -4.81 10.13 6.31
C LEU A 36 -5.60 8.85 5.98
N PRO A 37 -5.05 7.67 6.26
CA PRO A 37 -5.79 6.43 6.22
C PRO A 37 -6.66 6.30 7.48
N LEU A 38 -7.92 5.89 7.32
CA LEU A 38 -8.84 5.51 8.39
C LEU A 38 -9.40 4.14 8.09
N ALA A 39 -9.24 3.18 8.99
CA ALA A 39 -9.76 1.83 8.76
C ALA A 39 -10.07 1.10 10.07
N GLY A 40 -10.93 0.09 9.99
CA GLY A 40 -11.02 -0.95 11.01
C GLY A 40 -10.00 -2.07 10.75
N GLU A 41 -9.97 -3.07 11.62
CA GLU A 41 -9.17 -4.29 11.42
C GLU A 41 -9.59 -5.04 10.16
N LYS A 42 -10.86 -4.97 9.82
CA LYS A 42 -11.48 -5.54 8.62
C LYS A 42 -12.53 -4.53 8.11
N GLY A 43 -13.16 -4.84 7.00
CA GLY A 43 -14.29 -4.05 6.49
C GLY A 43 -13.88 -2.70 5.90
N LEU A 44 -14.47 -1.63 6.42
CA LEU A 44 -14.36 -0.29 5.84
C LEU A 44 -12.96 0.29 6.01
N LYS A 45 -12.48 0.89 4.93
CA LYS A 45 -11.21 1.60 4.85
C LYS A 45 -11.37 2.83 3.96
N SER A 46 -10.87 3.94 4.45
CA SER A 46 -11.03 5.26 3.86
C SER A 46 -9.68 5.97 3.74
N SER A 47 -9.57 6.85 2.76
CA SER A 47 -8.60 7.93 2.77
C SER A 47 -9.33 9.23 3.02
N ILE A 48 -8.80 10.10 3.88
CA ILE A 48 -9.48 11.34 4.24
C ILE A 48 -8.54 12.53 4.21
N THR A 49 -8.97 13.60 3.52
CA THR A 49 -8.24 14.88 3.47
C THR A 49 -8.64 15.80 4.63
N PRO A 50 -7.87 16.89 4.90
CA PRO A 50 -8.28 17.90 5.87
C PRO A 50 -9.66 18.51 5.62
N ASN A 51 -10.11 18.53 4.35
CA ASN A 51 -11.45 19.01 3.97
C ASN A 51 -12.47 17.88 3.89
N LEU A 52 -12.19 16.73 4.49
CA LEU A 52 -13.03 15.53 4.53
C LEU A 52 -13.39 14.95 3.15
N GLY A 53 -12.57 15.23 2.13
CA GLY A 53 -12.58 14.52 0.85
C GLY A 53 -11.91 13.15 0.94
N GLY A 54 -11.81 12.46 -0.17
CA GLY A 54 -11.20 11.13 -0.27
C GLY A 54 -12.22 10.03 -0.56
N ASP A 55 -11.78 8.77 -0.49
CA ASP A 55 -12.67 7.63 -0.75
C ASP A 55 -13.10 6.89 0.54
N SER A 56 -14.00 5.93 0.38
CA SER A 56 -14.37 4.97 1.41
C SER A 56 -14.89 3.69 0.75
N LYS A 57 -14.39 2.53 1.18
CA LYS A 57 -14.65 1.23 0.55
C LYS A 57 -14.44 0.08 1.52
N THR A 58 -15.00 -1.08 1.20
CA THR A 58 -14.58 -2.36 1.82
C THR A 58 -13.58 -3.10 0.93
N ASP A 59 -13.80 -3.09 -0.37
CA ASP A 59 -12.97 -3.73 -1.39
C ASP A 59 -13.13 -3.02 -2.75
N GLN A 60 -12.57 -3.58 -3.82
CA GLN A 60 -12.60 -2.98 -5.17
C GLN A 60 -13.98 -2.97 -5.83
N ASN A 61 -14.92 -3.75 -5.31
CA ASN A 61 -16.28 -3.86 -5.86
C ASN A 61 -17.29 -3.03 -5.07
N HIS A 62 -16.93 -2.57 -3.87
CA HIS A 62 -17.85 -1.91 -2.95
C HIS A 62 -17.28 -0.59 -2.43
N PHE A 63 -17.50 0.47 -3.19
CA PHE A 63 -17.16 1.84 -2.80
C PHE A 63 -18.38 2.61 -2.30
N LEU A 64 -18.31 3.09 -1.07
CA LEU A 64 -19.30 4.03 -0.52
C LEU A 64 -19.15 5.41 -1.17
N LEU A 65 -17.92 5.93 -1.16
CA LEU A 65 -17.53 7.15 -1.88
C LEU A 65 -16.75 6.77 -3.13
N GLU A 66 -16.74 7.67 -4.12
CA GLU A 66 -16.04 7.45 -5.39
C GLU A 66 -14.55 7.20 -5.19
N PRO A 67 -13.94 6.25 -5.91
CA PRO A 67 -12.49 6.05 -5.89
C PRO A 67 -11.74 7.33 -6.23
N VAL A 68 -10.66 7.60 -5.51
CA VAL A 68 -9.82 8.77 -5.74
C VAL A 68 -8.40 8.42 -6.10
N SER A 69 -7.75 9.33 -6.80
CA SER A 69 -6.31 9.42 -7.02
C SER A 69 -5.80 10.75 -6.47
N ILE A 70 -4.49 10.97 -6.53
CA ILE A 70 -3.89 12.22 -6.06
C ILE A 70 -4.46 13.45 -6.81
N GLU A 71 -4.82 13.29 -8.07
CA GLU A 71 -5.31 14.36 -8.94
C GLU A 71 -6.75 14.79 -8.62
N ASN A 72 -7.56 13.86 -8.09
CA ASN A 72 -8.95 14.14 -7.74
C ASN A 72 -9.26 14.00 -6.23
N LEU A 73 -8.23 14.06 -5.42
CA LEU A 73 -8.30 13.91 -3.96
C LEU A 73 -9.26 14.94 -3.31
N HIS A 74 -9.38 16.13 -3.90
CA HIS A 74 -10.25 17.23 -3.47
C HIS A 74 -11.56 17.31 -4.25
N ASN A 75 -11.96 16.26 -4.94
CA ASN A 75 -13.23 16.22 -5.64
C ASN A 75 -14.39 16.35 -4.65
N ASN A 76 -15.19 17.41 -4.78
CA ASN A 76 -16.30 17.69 -3.86
C ASN A 76 -17.44 16.65 -3.92
N ARG A 77 -17.47 15.79 -4.94
CA ARG A 77 -18.37 14.62 -5.01
C ARG A 77 -17.98 13.48 -4.05
N ASN A 78 -16.82 13.57 -3.42
CA ASN A 78 -16.28 12.59 -2.47
C ASN A 78 -16.20 13.15 -1.04
N THR A 79 -16.74 14.32 -0.80
CA THR A 79 -16.59 15.03 0.46
C THR A 79 -17.70 14.67 1.44
N ARG A 80 -17.34 14.36 2.67
CA ARG A 80 -18.25 14.25 3.82
C ARG A 80 -18.53 15.66 4.32
N ASN A 81 -19.47 16.36 3.71
CA ASN A 81 -19.70 17.77 4.01
C ASN A 81 -20.76 17.99 5.10
N PHE A 82 -20.57 19.05 5.87
CA PHE A 82 -21.54 19.49 6.86
C PHE A 82 -21.70 21.02 6.77
N TRP A 83 -22.94 21.46 6.67
CA TRP A 83 -23.31 22.84 6.43
C TRP A 83 -24.03 23.46 7.60
N CYS A 84 -23.76 24.74 7.84
CA CYS A 84 -24.57 25.61 8.69
C CYS A 84 -25.15 26.76 7.86
N GLN A 85 -26.45 26.80 7.70
CA GLN A 85 -27.06 28.06 7.37
C GLN A 85 -27.07 28.91 8.63
N VAL A 86 -26.52 30.11 8.54
CA VAL A 86 -26.34 31.03 9.70
C VAL A 86 -27.28 32.21 9.54
N TYR A 87 -28.06 32.48 10.56
CA TYR A 87 -29.06 33.54 10.58
C TYR A 87 -28.68 34.64 11.57
N LYS A 88 -28.98 35.90 11.20
CA LYS A 88 -28.78 37.04 12.09
C LYS A 88 -29.81 36.97 13.21
N ASN A 89 -29.36 37.05 14.45
CA ASN A 89 -30.26 37.16 15.58
C ASN A 89 -30.91 38.57 15.57
N THR A 90 -32.22 38.61 15.43
CA THR A 90 -32.98 39.85 15.63
C THR A 90 -33.15 40.05 17.14
N GLU A 91 -32.67 41.13 17.70
CA GLU A 91 -32.96 41.50 19.09
C GLU A 91 -34.48 41.59 19.30
N ALA A 92 -34.97 41.16 20.47
CA ALA A 92 -36.39 41.01 20.78
C ALA A 92 -37.30 42.26 20.57
N GLY A 93 -36.70 43.38 20.11
CA GLY A 93 -37.43 44.61 19.75
C GLY A 93 -37.78 44.76 18.29
N ASP A 94 -37.10 44.05 17.37
CA ASP A 94 -37.36 44.17 15.92
C ASP A 94 -38.40 43.18 15.38
N THR A 95 -38.69 42.06 16.09
CA THR A 95 -39.61 41.01 15.65
C THR A 95 -41.08 41.24 16.06
N ALA A 96 -41.29 42.14 17.03
CA ALA A 96 -42.66 42.38 17.53
C ALA A 96 -43.58 43.13 16.55
N LEU A 97 -43.00 43.73 15.49
CA LEU A 97 -43.75 44.53 14.54
C LEU A 97 -43.77 44.08 13.10
N SER A 98 -43.01 43.07 12.67
CA SER A 98 -42.91 42.75 11.24
C SER A 98 -43.19 41.29 10.82
N GLY A 99 -43.26 40.31 11.74
CA GLY A 99 -43.44 38.89 11.31
C GLY A 99 -42.42 38.39 10.28
N ALA A 100 -41.27 39.10 10.14
CA ALA A 100 -40.28 38.75 9.14
C ALA A 100 -39.37 37.61 9.66
N ASP A 101 -39.15 36.60 8.82
CA ASP A 101 -38.16 35.54 9.07
C ASP A 101 -36.78 36.12 9.34
N PRO A 102 -35.98 35.48 10.23
CA PRO A 102 -34.63 35.90 10.50
C PRO A 102 -33.81 35.98 9.20
N LYS A 103 -33.06 37.06 9.01
CA LYS A 103 -32.28 37.26 7.79
C LYS A 103 -31.08 36.27 7.72
N LEU A 104 -31.03 35.47 6.66
CA LEU A 104 -29.92 34.61 6.35
C LEU A 104 -28.65 35.45 6.15
N LEU A 105 -27.57 35.14 6.93
CA LEU A 105 -26.23 35.73 6.79
C LEU A 105 -25.43 35.03 5.72
N GLY A 106 -25.59 33.71 5.60
CA GLY A 106 -24.88 32.87 4.63
C GLY A 106 -24.91 31.41 4.98
N CYS A 107 -24.26 30.62 4.14
CA CYS A 107 -24.10 29.16 4.32
C CYS A 107 -22.62 28.88 4.52
N TRP A 108 -22.28 28.31 5.65
CA TRP A 108 -20.90 27.97 6.02
C TRP A 108 -20.73 26.46 6.00
N SER A 109 -19.67 25.94 5.31
CA SER A 109 -19.27 24.56 5.41
C SER A 109 -18.26 24.41 6.54
N VAL A 110 -18.58 23.58 7.52
CA VAL A 110 -17.64 23.28 8.63
C VAL A 110 -16.41 22.50 8.15
N CYS A 111 -16.51 21.87 6.96
CA CYS A 111 -15.43 21.12 6.33
C CYS A 111 -14.58 21.95 5.37
N GLY A 112 -14.89 23.24 5.18
CA GLY A 112 -14.14 24.12 4.27
C GLY A 112 -14.53 23.97 2.79
N ASN A 113 -15.64 23.26 2.49
CA ASN A 113 -16.09 22.97 1.13
C ASN A 113 -17.31 23.79 0.74
N SER A 114 -17.19 25.10 0.65
CA SER A 114 -18.17 25.96 0.03
C SER A 114 -17.54 26.84 -1.05
N ALA A 115 -18.36 27.30 -1.99
CA ALA A 115 -17.91 28.22 -3.03
C ALA A 115 -17.30 29.52 -2.45
N GLU A 116 -17.85 29.99 -1.32
CA GLU A 116 -17.30 31.15 -0.63
C GLU A 116 -15.91 30.88 -0.05
N GLN A 117 -15.74 29.74 0.64
CA GLN A 117 -14.48 29.36 1.26
C GLN A 117 -13.41 29.07 0.20
N GLU A 118 -13.78 28.44 -0.90
CA GLU A 118 -12.85 28.22 -2.03
C GLU A 118 -12.38 29.56 -2.63
N PHE A 119 -13.27 30.52 -2.75
CA PHE A 119 -12.92 31.87 -3.24
C PHE A 119 -12.01 32.62 -2.26
N GLN A 120 -12.15 32.36 -0.96
CA GLN A 120 -11.38 33.05 0.09
C GLN A 120 -10.04 32.38 0.39
N LYS A 121 -9.83 31.18 -0.12
CA LYS A 121 -8.60 30.41 0.10
C LYS A 121 -7.35 31.20 -0.29
N PHE A 122 -6.33 31.13 0.53
CA PHE A 122 -5.08 31.89 0.41
C PHE A 122 -5.22 33.42 0.55
N THR A 123 -6.33 33.89 1.08
CA THR A 123 -6.53 35.33 1.40
C THR A 123 -6.58 35.54 2.91
N ASP A 124 -6.58 36.78 3.34
CA ASP A 124 -6.75 37.18 4.75
C ASP A 124 -8.16 36.93 5.32
N LYS A 125 -9.08 36.45 4.48
CA LYS A 125 -10.45 36.08 4.85
C LYS A 125 -10.64 34.56 4.97
N GLN A 126 -9.61 33.78 4.70
CA GLN A 126 -9.66 32.33 4.87
C GLN A 126 -9.96 32.01 6.34
N ASP A 127 -10.82 31.01 6.58
CA ASP A 127 -11.05 30.50 7.92
C ASP A 127 -9.75 29.89 8.48
N GLU A 128 -9.46 30.14 9.76
CA GLU A 128 -8.35 29.46 10.45
C GLU A 128 -8.68 27.97 10.60
N SER A 129 -7.74 27.10 10.26
CA SER A 129 -7.92 25.66 10.44
C SER A 129 -6.73 25.00 11.13
N THR A 130 -7.00 23.96 11.91
CA THR A 130 -5.99 23.15 12.59
C THR A 130 -6.41 21.68 12.54
N LEU A 131 -5.50 20.81 12.15
CA LEU A 131 -5.73 19.37 12.20
C LEU A 131 -4.91 18.77 13.32
N GLU A 132 -5.57 17.97 14.16
CA GLU A 132 -4.97 17.04 15.11
C GLU A 132 -5.22 15.63 14.62
N ALA A 133 -4.19 14.78 14.60
CA ALA A 133 -4.32 13.43 14.10
C ALA A 133 -3.43 12.44 14.85
N GLY A 134 -3.83 11.17 14.77
CA GLY A 134 -3.08 10.03 15.28
C GLY A 134 -3.43 8.79 14.43
N PHE A 135 -3.07 7.62 14.94
CA PHE A 135 -3.33 6.39 14.19
C PHE A 135 -4.82 6.13 14.04
N MET A 136 -5.30 6.12 12.80
CA MET A 136 -6.69 5.86 12.38
C MET A 136 -7.75 6.84 12.89
N TRP A 137 -7.35 8.07 13.21
CA TRP A 137 -8.30 9.13 13.54
C TRP A 137 -7.73 10.50 13.17
N GLN A 138 -8.60 11.45 12.89
CA GLN A 138 -8.27 12.86 12.78
C GLN A 138 -9.36 13.75 13.38
N LYS A 139 -8.97 14.96 13.76
CA LYS A 139 -9.91 16.02 14.17
C LYS A 139 -9.50 17.33 13.48
N ILE A 140 -10.36 17.86 12.64
CA ILE A 140 -10.18 19.17 12.03
C ILE A 140 -10.97 20.21 12.81
N SER A 141 -10.29 21.29 13.22
CA SER A 141 -10.92 22.46 13.82
C SER A 141 -10.89 23.58 12.79
N ARG A 142 -12.03 24.26 12.63
CA ARG A 142 -12.20 25.37 11.73
C ARG A 142 -12.91 26.52 12.42
N LYS A 143 -12.40 27.73 12.26
CA LYS A 143 -12.92 28.92 12.91
C LYS A 143 -13.25 30.01 11.90
N SER A 144 -14.52 30.37 11.85
CA SER A 144 -14.99 31.44 11.00
C SER A 144 -15.27 32.71 11.79
N GLN A 145 -14.45 33.73 11.59
CA GLN A 145 -14.65 35.04 12.19
C GLN A 145 -15.91 35.75 11.66
N LYS A 146 -16.22 35.52 10.39
CA LYS A 146 -17.41 36.07 9.71
C LYS A 146 -18.70 35.66 10.41
N TYR A 147 -18.80 34.40 10.77
CA TYR A 147 -20.03 33.83 11.35
C TYR A 147 -19.98 33.74 12.88
N GLY A 148 -18.81 33.99 13.49
CA GLY A 148 -18.62 33.84 14.93
C GLY A 148 -18.81 32.40 15.43
N LEU A 149 -18.45 31.45 14.58
CA LEU A 149 -18.58 30.02 14.84
C LEU A 149 -17.21 29.33 14.75
N GLN A 150 -17.03 28.33 15.59
CA GLN A 150 -15.96 27.35 15.48
C GLN A 150 -16.60 25.96 15.34
N ALA A 151 -16.06 25.13 14.47
CA ALA A 151 -16.47 23.74 14.35
C ALA A 151 -15.27 22.82 14.54
N GLU A 152 -15.51 21.67 15.17
CA GLU A 152 -14.58 20.56 15.24
C GLU A 152 -15.25 19.34 14.62
N VAL A 153 -14.57 18.65 13.70
CA VAL A 153 -15.05 17.43 13.09
C VAL A 153 -14.04 16.34 13.38
N THR A 154 -14.45 15.33 14.11
CA THR A 154 -13.63 14.15 14.43
C THR A 154 -14.07 12.99 13.55
N SER A 155 -13.12 12.42 12.80
CA SER A 155 -13.34 11.35 11.84
C SER A 155 -12.56 10.11 12.27
N PHE A 156 -13.20 8.94 12.28
CA PHE A 156 -12.57 7.65 12.51
C PHE A 156 -13.43 6.50 11.97
N VAL A 157 -12.83 5.33 11.80
CA VAL A 157 -13.55 4.09 11.50
C VAL A 157 -13.56 3.21 12.76
N THR A 158 -14.66 2.53 13.02
CA THR A 158 -14.78 1.60 14.16
C THR A 158 -13.74 0.48 14.04
N ILE A 159 -13.30 -0.10 15.17
CA ILE A 159 -12.29 -1.18 15.16
C ILE A 159 -12.76 -2.37 14.32
N SER A 160 -14.04 -2.73 14.37
CA SER A 160 -14.63 -3.79 13.53
C SER A 160 -14.66 -3.43 12.04
N GLY A 161 -14.57 -2.16 11.68
CA GLY A 161 -14.69 -1.68 10.30
C GLY A 161 -16.10 -1.64 9.76
N ASP A 162 -17.10 -1.63 10.63
CA ASP A 162 -18.50 -1.66 10.20
C ASP A 162 -18.99 -0.29 9.70
N MET A 163 -18.43 0.79 10.22
CA MET A 163 -18.83 2.15 9.85
C MET A 163 -17.72 3.19 10.11
N GLU A 164 -17.81 4.26 9.37
CA GLU A 164 -17.08 5.51 9.56
C GLU A 164 -17.95 6.49 10.33
N VAL A 165 -17.35 7.23 11.26
CA VAL A 165 -17.99 8.17 12.16
C VAL A 165 -17.44 9.57 11.90
N GLU A 166 -18.34 10.53 11.63
CA GLU A 166 -18.03 11.95 11.57
C GLU A 166 -18.77 12.65 12.72
N TYR A 167 -18.02 13.01 13.76
CA TYR A 167 -18.60 13.72 14.91
C TYR A 167 -18.31 15.21 14.82
N VAL A 168 -19.36 15.99 14.62
CA VAL A 168 -19.33 17.45 14.39
C VAL A 168 -19.75 18.18 15.65
N GLU A 169 -18.91 19.05 16.18
CA GLU A 169 -19.22 19.97 17.28
C GLU A 169 -19.14 21.41 16.78
N ILE A 170 -20.19 22.20 16.98
CA ILE A 170 -20.29 23.60 16.54
C ILE A 170 -20.45 24.48 17.77
N THR A 171 -19.49 25.37 17.98
CA THR A 171 -19.45 26.30 19.12
C THR A 171 -19.65 27.74 18.65
N ASN A 172 -20.56 28.46 19.32
CA ASN A 172 -20.69 29.89 19.13
C ASN A 172 -19.56 30.62 19.90
N ILE A 173 -18.60 31.16 19.15
CA ILE A 173 -17.46 31.92 19.70
C ILE A 173 -17.70 33.42 19.75
N SER A 174 -18.88 33.89 19.33
CA SER A 174 -19.28 35.29 19.40
C SER A 174 -19.94 35.64 20.74
N GLU A 175 -20.05 36.92 21.02
CA GLU A 175 -20.73 37.43 22.21
C GLU A 175 -22.27 37.54 22.06
N LYS A 176 -22.81 37.16 20.88
CA LYS A 176 -24.25 37.20 20.58
C LYS A 176 -24.78 35.81 20.34
N LYS A 177 -26.09 35.62 20.51
CA LYS A 177 -26.74 34.38 20.09
C LYS A 177 -26.65 34.23 18.56
N VAL A 178 -26.36 33.03 18.08
CA VAL A 178 -26.32 32.67 16.67
C VAL A 178 -27.33 31.57 16.43
N GLU A 179 -28.11 31.70 15.36
CA GLU A 179 -29.07 30.68 14.97
C GLU A 179 -28.58 29.96 13.74
N ILE A 180 -28.65 28.63 13.76
CA ILE A 180 -28.16 27.78 12.69
C ILE A 180 -29.21 26.74 12.26
N VAL A 181 -29.16 26.36 10.96
CA VAL A 181 -29.82 25.17 10.47
C VAL A 181 -28.73 24.21 9.94
N PRO A 182 -28.43 23.13 10.68
CA PRO A 182 -27.37 22.19 10.31
C PRO A 182 -27.85 21.20 9.25
N THR A 183 -26.97 20.86 8.31
CA THR A 183 -27.25 19.88 7.26
C THR A 183 -26.01 19.10 6.91
N GLY A 184 -25.99 17.78 7.18
CA GLY A 184 -24.95 16.85 6.71
C GLY A 184 -25.22 16.40 5.28
N ALA A 185 -24.17 16.15 4.50
CA ALA A 185 -24.30 15.63 3.15
C ALA A 185 -23.08 14.78 2.78
N ILE A 186 -23.28 13.48 2.64
CA ILE A 186 -22.27 12.52 2.21
C ILE A 186 -22.78 11.87 0.92
N PRO A 187 -22.11 12.09 -0.23
CA PRO A 187 -22.45 11.43 -1.49
C PRO A 187 -22.33 9.91 -1.36
N VAL A 188 -23.19 9.17 -2.04
CA VAL A 188 -23.13 7.70 -2.07
C VAL A 188 -22.85 7.25 -3.50
N TYR A 189 -21.65 6.72 -3.72
CA TYR A 189 -21.27 6.16 -5.01
C TYR A 189 -21.92 4.81 -5.26
N GLY A 190 -21.81 3.88 -4.32
CA GLY A 190 -22.53 2.60 -4.30
C GLY A 190 -22.20 1.65 -5.46
N ARG A 191 -20.90 1.56 -5.86
CA ARG A 191 -20.46 0.85 -7.07
C ARG A 191 -19.06 0.28 -6.88
N SER A 192 -18.61 -0.54 -7.87
CA SER A 192 -17.22 -0.98 -7.99
C SER A 192 -16.31 0.10 -8.58
N ALA A 193 -14.99 -0.05 -8.37
CA ALA A 193 -13.99 0.81 -8.99
C ALA A 193 -14.05 0.77 -10.53
N ASP A 194 -14.35 -0.37 -11.12
CA ASP A 194 -14.44 -0.53 -12.57
C ASP A 194 -15.55 0.29 -13.22
N ASN A 195 -16.57 0.64 -12.45
CA ASN A 195 -17.65 1.50 -12.93
C ASN A 195 -17.25 2.96 -13.18
N LEU A 196 -16.00 3.34 -12.91
CA LEU A 196 -15.47 4.64 -13.36
C LEU A 196 -15.48 4.80 -14.89
N ARG A 197 -15.42 3.69 -15.63
CA ARG A 197 -15.46 3.67 -17.09
C ARG A 197 -16.87 3.84 -17.62
N ASP A 198 -17.86 3.51 -16.81
CA ASP A 198 -19.26 3.60 -17.19
C ASP A 198 -19.84 4.99 -16.95
N HIS A 199 -20.90 5.25 -17.65
CA HIS A 199 -21.67 6.46 -17.51
C HIS A 199 -22.34 6.51 -16.12
N ARG A 200 -22.05 7.53 -15.29
CA ARG A 200 -22.67 7.68 -13.96
C ARG A 200 -24.19 7.54 -13.97
N HIS A 201 -24.85 8.13 -14.97
CA HIS A 201 -26.28 8.03 -15.11
C HIS A 201 -26.75 6.58 -15.25
N VAL A 202 -26.12 5.81 -16.15
CA VAL A 202 -26.51 4.40 -16.40
C VAL A 202 -26.40 3.55 -15.13
N THR A 203 -25.29 3.67 -14.41
CA THR A 203 -25.08 2.90 -13.18
C THR A 203 -25.97 3.34 -12.03
N SER A 204 -26.34 4.63 -11.93
CA SER A 204 -27.29 5.11 -10.92
C SER A 204 -28.73 4.64 -11.14
N LEU A 205 -29.09 4.21 -12.36
CA LEU A 205 -30.39 3.60 -12.63
C LEU A 205 -30.62 2.32 -11.82
N LEU A 206 -29.55 1.67 -11.37
CA LEU A 206 -29.63 0.48 -10.53
C LEU A 206 -29.96 0.79 -9.07
N HIS A 207 -29.81 2.03 -8.62
CA HIS A 207 -30.02 2.40 -7.22
C HIS A 207 -31.50 2.30 -6.81
N ARG A 208 -31.71 1.70 -5.64
CA ARG A 208 -32.97 1.77 -4.87
C ARG A 208 -32.64 2.51 -3.58
N ILE A 209 -33.27 3.67 -3.41
CA ILE A 209 -32.96 4.63 -2.35
C ILE A 209 -34.15 4.68 -1.41
N ARG A 210 -33.90 4.60 -0.12
CA ARG A 210 -34.92 4.71 0.91
C ARG A 210 -34.46 5.64 2.02
N THR A 211 -35.34 6.51 2.49
CA THR A 211 -35.12 7.25 3.72
C THR A 211 -35.69 6.48 4.91
N THR A 212 -34.93 6.47 6.01
CA THR A 212 -35.32 5.88 7.29
C THR A 212 -35.53 6.98 8.34
N ASP A 213 -35.80 6.62 9.58
CA ASP A 213 -35.90 7.58 10.68
C ASP A 213 -34.56 8.34 10.93
N TYR A 214 -33.45 7.75 10.59
CA TYR A 214 -32.12 8.33 10.87
C TYR A 214 -31.30 8.68 9.63
N GLY A 215 -31.65 8.24 8.44
CA GLY A 215 -30.82 8.51 7.28
C GLY A 215 -31.32 7.96 5.96
N VAL A 216 -30.35 7.76 5.06
CA VAL A 216 -30.57 7.30 3.69
C VAL A 216 -29.86 5.98 3.48
N GLU A 217 -30.57 5.01 2.92
CA GLU A 217 -30.07 3.71 2.48
C GLU A 217 -30.13 3.59 0.97
N VAL A 218 -29.09 3.00 0.37
CA VAL A 218 -28.97 2.79 -1.07
C VAL A 218 -28.64 1.33 -1.33
N THR A 219 -29.55 0.61 -1.98
CA THR A 219 -29.38 -0.79 -2.34
C THR A 219 -29.41 -0.92 -3.85
N PRO A 220 -28.28 -1.01 -4.57
CA PRO A 220 -28.26 -1.31 -5.99
C PRO A 220 -28.91 -2.68 -6.27
N VAL A 221 -29.56 -2.85 -7.41
CA VAL A 221 -30.17 -4.15 -7.77
C VAL A 221 -29.14 -5.15 -8.32
N LEU A 222 -28.08 -4.63 -8.92
CA LEU A 222 -26.95 -5.42 -9.44
C LEU A 222 -25.66 -4.82 -8.94
N SER A 223 -24.66 -5.64 -8.73
CA SER A 223 -23.27 -5.27 -8.65
C SER A 223 -22.54 -5.65 -9.94
N PHE A 224 -21.40 -5.02 -10.15
CA PHE A 224 -20.57 -5.22 -11.33
C PHE A 224 -19.14 -5.46 -10.89
N ASP A 225 -18.57 -6.58 -11.29
CA ASP A 225 -17.16 -6.89 -11.13
C ASP A 225 -16.57 -7.38 -12.46
N GLU A 226 -15.29 -7.69 -12.50
CA GLU A 226 -14.60 -8.17 -13.70
C GLU A 226 -15.18 -9.47 -14.28
N ARG A 227 -15.97 -10.20 -13.50
CA ARG A 227 -16.66 -11.42 -13.94
C ARG A 227 -18.01 -11.11 -14.57
N GLY A 228 -18.42 -9.84 -14.58
CA GLY A 228 -19.69 -9.36 -15.14
C GLY A 228 -20.74 -8.99 -14.10
N HIS A 229 -21.98 -8.94 -14.51
CA HIS A 229 -23.10 -8.55 -13.67
C HIS A 229 -23.50 -9.65 -12.69
N GLN A 230 -23.66 -9.29 -11.42
CA GLN A 230 -24.10 -10.18 -10.35
C GLN A 230 -25.28 -9.55 -9.59
N LYS A 231 -26.09 -10.38 -8.94
CA LYS A 231 -27.10 -9.89 -8.00
C LYS A 231 -26.38 -9.20 -6.85
N ASN A 232 -26.82 -7.96 -6.54
CA ASN A 232 -26.23 -7.21 -5.46
C ASN A 232 -26.59 -7.81 -4.10
N ASN A 233 -25.60 -7.84 -3.19
CA ASN A 233 -25.73 -8.29 -1.81
C ASN A 233 -25.40 -7.19 -0.78
N THR A 234 -25.30 -5.94 -1.21
CA THR A 234 -24.75 -4.83 -0.42
C THR A 234 -25.76 -3.69 -0.31
N THR A 235 -25.87 -3.08 0.86
CA THR A 235 -26.58 -1.84 1.10
C THR A 235 -25.62 -0.80 1.68
N TYR A 236 -25.60 0.37 1.06
CA TYR A 236 -24.84 1.53 1.52
C TYR A 236 -25.73 2.42 2.37
N PHE A 237 -25.19 3.03 3.43
CA PHE A 237 -26.00 3.87 4.30
C PHE A 237 -25.27 5.13 4.76
N VAL A 238 -26.05 6.18 4.99
CA VAL A 238 -25.63 7.40 5.69
C VAL A 238 -26.72 7.76 6.69
N TYR A 239 -26.39 7.70 7.99
CA TYR A 239 -27.28 8.00 9.09
C TYR A 239 -26.80 9.21 9.86
N GLY A 240 -27.69 9.89 10.57
CA GLY A 240 -27.34 11.00 11.43
C GLY A 240 -28.26 11.15 12.61
N SER A 241 -27.73 11.74 13.68
CA SER A 241 -28.45 12.14 14.89
C SER A 241 -27.83 13.42 15.47
N ASP A 242 -28.56 14.11 16.32
CA ASP A 242 -27.91 15.09 17.19
C ASP A 242 -27.13 14.38 18.32
N GLU A 243 -26.43 15.14 19.14
CA GLU A 243 -25.61 14.65 20.23
C GLU A 243 -26.36 13.89 21.34
N ASN A 244 -27.69 14.00 21.39
CA ASN A 244 -28.58 13.32 22.35
C ASN A 244 -29.25 12.07 21.75
N GLY A 245 -29.03 11.80 20.45
CA GLY A 245 -29.63 10.70 19.71
C GLY A 245 -30.99 11.06 19.06
N GLU A 246 -31.34 12.33 19.04
CA GLU A 246 -32.57 12.79 18.38
C GLU A 246 -32.52 12.65 16.86
N LYS A 247 -33.65 12.31 16.27
CA LYS A 247 -33.78 12.10 14.83
C LYS A 247 -33.64 13.41 14.03
N PRO A 248 -33.12 13.34 12.79
CA PRO A 248 -33.15 14.44 11.83
C PRO A 248 -34.56 14.87 11.50
N GLU A 249 -34.69 16.10 11.04
CA GLU A 249 -35.96 16.68 10.65
C GLU A 249 -36.44 16.18 9.27
N SER A 250 -35.53 16.05 8.31
CA SER A 250 -35.83 15.63 6.93
C SER A 250 -34.56 15.24 6.16
N PHE A 251 -34.74 14.71 4.95
CA PHE A 251 -33.67 14.13 4.14
C PHE A 251 -33.65 14.67 2.71
N TYR A 252 -32.44 14.69 2.12
CA TYR A 252 -32.25 14.93 0.69
C TYR A 252 -31.56 13.67 0.12
N PRO A 253 -32.34 12.69 -0.35
CA PRO A 253 -31.78 11.36 -0.68
C PRO A 253 -31.14 11.28 -2.07
N THR A 254 -31.29 12.28 -2.92
CA THR A 254 -30.71 12.32 -4.27
C THR A 254 -29.83 13.55 -4.49
N VAL A 255 -28.81 13.40 -5.32
CA VAL A 255 -27.94 14.52 -5.72
C VAL A 255 -28.74 15.64 -6.36
N GLU A 256 -29.67 15.30 -7.27
CA GLU A 256 -30.53 16.26 -7.96
C GLU A 256 -31.36 17.13 -6.97
N GLU A 257 -31.94 16.53 -5.95
CA GLU A 257 -32.71 17.27 -4.93
C GLU A 257 -31.81 18.12 -4.02
N PHE A 258 -30.58 17.67 -3.76
CA PHE A 258 -29.65 18.37 -2.89
C PHE A 258 -28.98 19.55 -3.57
N ILE A 259 -28.35 19.32 -4.74
CA ILE A 259 -27.65 20.42 -5.44
C ILE A 259 -28.60 21.36 -6.19
N GLY A 260 -29.74 20.85 -6.67
CA GLY A 260 -30.70 21.60 -7.48
C GLY A 260 -30.24 21.80 -8.92
N GLU A 261 -31.11 22.41 -9.72
CA GLU A 261 -30.84 22.75 -11.11
C GLU A 261 -29.74 23.82 -11.23
N GLY A 262 -28.62 23.49 -11.86
CA GLY A 262 -27.50 24.39 -11.98
C GLY A 262 -26.67 24.59 -10.69
N GLY A 263 -27.01 23.91 -9.60
CA GLY A 263 -26.26 23.92 -8.37
C GLY A 263 -25.05 22.95 -8.39
N THR A 264 -24.22 23.02 -7.36
CA THR A 264 -23.05 22.15 -7.17
C THR A 264 -22.95 21.72 -5.71
N PHE A 265 -22.10 20.76 -5.40
CA PHE A 265 -21.79 20.39 -4.01
C PHE A 265 -21.12 21.52 -3.21
N LEU A 266 -20.48 22.48 -3.88
CA LEU A 266 -19.94 23.69 -3.23
C LEU A 266 -20.98 24.77 -2.97
N ASN A 267 -22.13 24.70 -3.65
CA ASN A 267 -23.23 25.66 -3.47
C ASN A 267 -24.59 24.97 -3.70
N PRO A 268 -24.98 24.03 -2.81
CA PRO A 268 -26.19 23.24 -2.99
C PRO A 268 -27.45 24.09 -2.76
N GLU A 269 -28.42 23.97 -3.65
CA GLU A 269 -29.69 24.71 -3.56
C GLU A 269 -30.43 24.41 -2.25
N ALA A 270 -30.43 23.12 -1.85
CA ALA A 270 -31.14 22.68 -0.63
C ALA A 270 -30.68 23.45 0.61
N VAL A 271 -29.37 23.71 0.72
CA VAL A 271 -28.80 24.50 1.81
C VAL A 271 -29.04 26.00 1.57
N ARG A 272 -28.77 26.51 0.36
CA ARG A 272 -28.84 27.95 0.05
C ARG A 272 -30.20 28.57 0.31
N ILE A 273 -31.29 27.86 -0.03
CA ILE A 273 -32.65 28.38 0.13
C ILE A 273 -33.44 27.72 1.27
N ASN A 274 -32.76 26.91 2.11
CA ASN A 274 -33.42 26.15 3.17
C ASN A 274 -34.60 25.32 2.65
N LYS A 275 -34.41 24.60 1.57
CA LYS A 275 -35.40 23.78 0.90
C LYS A 275 -35.97 22.71 1.84
N PRO A 276 -37.28 22.48 1.91
CA PRO A 276 -37.83 21.35 2.66
C PRO A 276 -37.31 20.02 2.11
N GLY A 277 -36.86 19.13 3.01
CA GLY A 277 -36.45 17.77 2.66
C GLY A 277 -37.60 16.78 2.59
N LYS A 278 -37.28 15.54 2.20
CA LYS A 278 -38.23 14.41 2.19
C LYS A 278 -38.40 13.83 3.60
N PRO A 279 -39.59 13.31 3.95
CA PRO A 279 -39.78 12.62 5.23
C PRO A 279 -39.17 11.22 5.23
N SER A 280 -39.07 10.62 6.42
CA SER A 280 -38.79 9.18 6.60
C SER A 280 -39.82 8.33 5.82
N GLY A 281 -39.38 7.18 5.29
CA GLY A 281 -40.18 6.26 4.49
C GLY A 281 -40.31 6.64 3.01
N THR A 282 -39.60 7.66 2.53
CA THR A 282 -39.59 7.99 1.09
C THR A 282 -38.77 6.95 0.33
N GLU A 283 -39.30 6.42 -0.76
CA GLU A 283 -38.64 5.50 -1.67
C GLU A 283 -38.43 6.13 -3.05
N LEU A 284 -37.22 6.07 -3.56
CA LEU A 284 -36.82 6.56 -4.87
C LEU A 284 -35.96 5.52 -5.60
N GLN A 285 -35.87 5.64 -6.91
CA GLN A 285 -35.06 4.72 -7.71
C GLN A 285 -34.49 5.39 -8.96
N GLY A 286 -33.39 4.84 -9.44
CA GLY A 286 -32.81 5.28 -10.70
C GLY A 286 -32.18 6.66 -10.65
N LYS A 287 -31.65 7.08 -9.50
CA LYS A 287 -31.04 8.39 -9.27
C LYS A 287 -29.68 8.25 -8.61
N GLU A 288 -28.79 9.22 -8.82
CA GLU A 288 -27.59 9.38 -8.00
C GLU A 288 -27.98 9.72 -6.55
N ALA A 289 -27.37 9.02 -5.60
CA ALA A 289 -27.74 9.11 -4.20
C ALA A 289 -26.80 10.04 -3.41
N VAL A 290 -27.34 10.66 -2.38
CA VAL A 290 -26.61 11.37 -1.35
C VAL A 290 -27.29 11.18 0.00
N GLY A 291 -26.51 10.95 1.06
CA GLY A 291 -26.98 10.98 2.42
C GLY A 291 -27.09 12.43 2.88
N GLY A 292 -28.07 13.16 2.35
CA GLY A 292 -28.39 14.51 2.78
C GLY A 292 -29.30 14.49 3.98
N ILE A 293 -28.88 15.05 5.11
CA ILE A 293 -29.55 14.96 6.42
C ILE A 293 -29.71 16.35 7.01
N ARG A 294 -30.94 16.82 7.13
CA ARG A 294 -31.24 18.12 7.71
C ARG A 294 -31.70 17.97 9.16
N PHE A 295 -31.02 18.69 10.06
CA PHE A 295 -31.36 18.73 11.48
C PHE A 295 -32.22 19.93 11.82
N SER A 296 -32.84 19.86 12.98
CA SER A 296 -33.68 20.93 13.49
C SER A 296 -32.89 22.21 13.73
N ARG A 297 -33.54 23.34 13.49
CA ARG A 297 -33.00 24.67 13.75
C ARG A 297 -32.57 24.81 15.21
N LYS A 298 -31.37 25.38 15.45
CA LYS A 298 -30.78 25.53 16.79
C LYS A 298 -30.30 26.96 17.01
N THR A 299 -30.61 27.50 18.18
CA THR A 299 -30.05 28.78 18.66
C THR A 299 -28.97 28.49 19.67
N LEU A 300 -27.74 28.94 19.37
CA LEU A 300 -26.59 28.82 20.25
C LEU A 300 -26.35 30.12 21.00
N LYS A 301 -26.32 30.06 22.33
CA LYS A 301 -25.88 31.16 23.18
C LYS A 301 -24.35 31.33 23.05
N PRO A 302 -23.77 32.49 23.45
CA PRO A 302 -22.33 32.60 23.56
C PRO A 302 -21.71 31.45 24.35
N ARG A 303 -20.66 30.83 23.76
CA ARG A 303 -19.92 29.66 24.29
C ARG A 303 -20.73 28.35 24.32
N GLU A 304 -21.95 28.32 23.80
CA GLU A 304 -22.74 27.08 23.70
C GLU A 304 -22.27 26.26 22.49
N THR A 305 -22.21 24.94 22.68
CA THR A 305 -21.84 23.96 21.66
C THR A 305 -23.04 23.05 21.36
N ALA A 306 -23.26 22.75 20.11
CA ALA A 306 -24.17 21.70 19.65
C ALA A 306 -23.38 20.63 18.89
N GLY A 307 -23.72 19.36 19.13
CA GLY A 307 -23.08 18.21 18.49
C GLY A 307 -24.01 17.49 17.51
N TYR A 308 -23.41 16.95 16.44
CA TYR A 308 -24.08 16.16 15.41
C TYR A 308 -23.21 14.98 15.04
N ILE A 309 -23.82 13.85 14.75
CA ILE A 309 -23.13 12.61 14.44
C ILE A 309 -23.61 12.16 13.06
N LEU A 310 -22.68 11.94 12.14
CA LEU A 310 -22.95 11.28 10.88
C LEU A 310 -22.24 9.92 10.89
N LEU A 311 -22.95 8.89 10.48
CA LEU A 311 -22.48 7.51 10.40
C LEU A 311 -22.65 7.04 8.96
N CYS A 312 -21.59 6.54 8.35
CA CYS A 312 -21.72 5.98 7.01
C CYS A 312 -21.00 4.63 6.92
N GLY A 313 -21.49 3.75 6.05
CA GLY A 313 -20.93 2.42 5.96
C GLY A 313 -21.57 1.57 4.87
N ILE A 314 -21.16 0.32 4.85
CA ILE A 314 -21.53 -0.70 3.86
C ILE A 314 -22.00 -1.95 4.62
N ALA A 315 -23.26 -2.30 4.45
CA ALA A 315 -23.82 -3.55 4.96
C ALA A 315 -23.73 -4.63 3.87
N ASP A 316 -22.90 -5.65 4.08
CA ASP A 316 -22.78 -6.78 3.19
C ASP A 316 -23.45 -8.03 3.78
N ALA A 317 -24.33 -8.66 2.99
CA ALA A 317 -24.97 -9.93 3.37
C ALA A 317 -24.02 -11.15 3.24
N GLY A 318 -22.78 -10.96 2.75
CA GLY A 318 -21.95 -12.05 2.22
C GLY A 318 -20.98 -12.72 3.18
N GLU A 319 -20.39 -12.10 4.18
CA GLU A 319 -19.26 -12.72 4.90
C GLU A 319 -19.34 -12.75 6.42
N GLN A 320 -20.03 -11.85 7.08
CA GLN A 320 -19.96 -11.78 8.55
C GLN A 320 -21.27 -12.07 9.29
N GLN A 321 -22.41 -12.01 8.62
CA GLN A 321 -23.72 -12.04 9.33
C GLN A 321 -24.65 -13.19 8.95
N PHE A 322 -24.41 -13.88 7.86
CA PHE A 322 -25.20 -15.05 7.46
C PHE A 322 -24.27 -16.13 6.93
N PRO A 323 -24.08 -17.27 7.65
CA PRO A 323 -23.20 -18.35 7.20
C PRO A 323 -23.63 -18.79 5.81
N ARG A 324 -22.70 -18.79 4.86
CA ARG A 324 -22.90 -19.38 3.54
C ARG A 324 -23.24 -20.85 3.72
N LYS A 325 -24.45 -21.26 3.33
CA LYS A 325 -24.69 -22.66 3.01
C LYS A 325 -24.01 -22.88 1.67
N GLU A 326 -23.04 -23.77 1.64
CA GLU A 326 -22.45 -24.30 0.42
C GLU A 326 -23.60 -24.71 -0.54
N ASN A 327 -23.52 -24.28 -1.80
CA ASN A 327 -24.43 -24.64 -2.89
C ASN A 327 -25.85 -24.07 -2.93
N THR A 328 -26.06 -22.81 -2.62
CA THR A 328 -27.33 -22.16 -3.05
C THR A 328 -27.03 -20.86 -3.80
N ASP A 329 -27.77 -20.62 -4.88
CA ASP A 329 -27.78 -19.35 -5.63
C ASP A 329 -27.62 -18.17 -4.69
N LYS A 330 -26.62 -17.30 -4.95
CA LYS A 330 -26.41 -16.06 -4.20
C LYS A 330 -27.73 -15.30 -4.17
N LYS A 331 -28.47 -15.39 -3.07
CA LYS A 331 -29.72 -14.64 -2.91
C LYS A 331 -29.36 -13.17 -2.83
N ALA A 332 -30.09 -12.34 -3.57
CA ALA A 332 -30.06 -10.88 -3.43
C ALA A 332 -30.26 -10.49 -1.96
N ILE A 333 -29.68 -9.38 -1.55
CA ILE A 333 -29.89 -8.83 -0.21
C ILE A 333 -31.37 -8.56 0.02
N ASP A 334 -31.85 -8.86 1.24
CA ASP A 334 -33.15 -8.42 1.72
C ASP A 334 -32.98 -7.01 2.34
N PRO A 335 -33.48 -5.95 1.70
CA PRO A 335 -33.30 -4.57 2.20
C PRO A 335 -33.84 -4.36 3.60
N ALA A 336 -34.93 -5.08 3.98
CA ALA A 336 -35.50 -4.96 5.30
C ALA A 336 -34.61 -5.58 6.40
N LYS A 337 -33.88 -6.66 6.08
CA LYS A 337 -32.91 -7.25 6.99
C LYS A 337 -31.67 -6.39 7.10
N ALA A 338 -31.16 -5.86 5.99
CA ALA A 338 -30.07 -4.92 5.99
C ALA A 338 -30.38 -3.69 6.83
N SER A 339 -31.56 -3.11 6.67
CA SER A 339 -32.00 -1.96 7.46
C SER A 339 -32.05 -2.24 8.96
N LYS A 340 -32.57 -3.40 9.37
CA LYS A 340 -32.57 -3.79 10.79
C LYS A 340 -31.18 -3.96 11.37
N TRP A 341 -30.27 -4.50 10.59
CA TRP A 341 -28.88 -4.63 10.99
C TRP A 341 -28.19 -3.28 11.11
N ILE A 342 -28.38 -2.38 10.11
CA ILE A 342 -27.84 -1.00 10.15
C ILE A 342 -28.39 -0.26 11.37
N GLU A 343 -29.69 -0.41 11.66
CA GLU A 343 -30.32 0.17 12.84
C GLU A 343 -29.70 -0.34 14.15
N SER A 344 -29.50 -1.66 14.25
CA SER A 344 -28.84 -2.28 15.41
C SER A 344 -27.41 -1.77 15.58
N LEU A 345 -26.62 -1.74 14.49
CA LEU A 345 -25.24 -1.28 14.49
C LEU A 345 -25.13 0.18 14.92
N THR A 346 -25.90 1.05 14.30
CA THR A 346 -25.83 2.51 14.51
C THR A 346 -26.38 2.95 15.86
N SER A 347 -27.26 2.16 16.48
CA SER A 347 -27.86 2.50 17.78
C SER A 347 -26.85 2.69 18.92
N GLY A 348 -25.69 2.05 18.82
CA GLY A 348 -24.57 2.18 19.77
C GLY A 348 -23.71 3.43 19.56
N CYS A 349 -24.01 4.27 18.54
CA CYS A 349 -23.16 5.41 18.12
C CYS A 349 -23.95 6.71 17.91
N ARG A 350 -25.11 6.90 18.55
CA ARG A 350 -26.00 8.05 18.31
C ARG A 350 -25.88 9.17 19.33
N THR A 351 -25.11 9.01 20.37
CA THR A 351 -24.94 10.03 21.42
C THR A 351 -23.49 10.44 21.56
N ARG A 352 -23.28 11.67 22.06
CA ARG A 352 -21.94 12.22 22.33
C ARG A 352 -21.09 11.28 23.19
N SER A 353 -21.65 10.71 24.23
CA SER A 353 -20.90 9.83 25.13
C SER A 353 -20.49 8.52 24.45
N GLN A 354 -21.37 7.94 23.65
CA GLN A 354 -21.06 6.71 22.91
C GLN A 354 -19.93 6.93 21.90
N VAL A 355 -20.00 8.01 21.10
CA VAL A 355 -18.99 8.34 20.09
C VAL A 355 -17.63 8.64 20.74
N ARG A 356 -17.60 9.41 21.83
CA ARG A 356 -16.34 9.72 22.55
C ARG A 356 -15.69 8.47 23.15
N ASN A 357 -16.48 7.59 23.76
CA ASN A 357 -15.95 6.32 24.27
C ASN A 357 -15.37 5.46 23.15
N MET A 358 -16.09 5.35 22.03
CA MET A 358 -15.62 4.58 20.87
C MET A 358 -14.35 5.17 20.25
N LEU A 359 -14.22 6.50 20.19
CA LEU A 359 -12.98 7.14 19.75
C LEU A 359 -11.80 6.79 20.64
N GLU A 360 -11.97 6.83 21.96
CA GLU A 360 -10.89 6.45 22.88
C GLU A 360 -10.52 4.96 22.73
N GLU A 361 -11.51 4.07 22.56
CA GLU A 361 -11.25 2.66 22.24
C GLU A 361 -10.43 2.49 20.94
N VAL A 362 -10.78 3.24 19.89
CA VAL A 362 -10.04 3.25 18.61
C VAL A 362 -8.60 3.73 18.81
N LYS A 363 -8.39 4.85 19.51
CA LYS A 363 -7.05 5.37 19.80
C LYS A 363 -6.20 4.36 20.57
N GLU A 364 -6.72 3.82 21.66
CA GLU A 364 -6.01 2.83 22.48
C GLU A 364 -5.69 1.55 21.68
N HIS A 365 -6.61 1.11 20.83
CA HIS A 365 -6.43 -0.08 20.02
C HIS A 365 -5.24 0.08 19.06
N TRP A 366 -5.22 1.16 18.29
CA TRP A 366 -4.17 1.37 17.29
C TRP A 366 -2.82 1.72 17.91
N ILE A 367 -2.78 2.44 19.04
CA ILE A 367 -1.55 2.65 19.81
C ILE A 367 -0.95 1.30 20.25
N ARG A 368 -1.77 0.36 20.70
CA ARG A 368 -1.29 -0.99 21.11
C ARG A 368 -0.83 -1.83 19.93
N LYS A 369 -1.42 -1.65 18.75
CA LYS A 369 -1.00 -2.36 17.54
C LYS A 369 0.39 -1.93 17.07
N VAL A 370 0.75 -0.67 17.24
CA VAL A 370 2.11 -0.17 16.97
C VAL A 370 2.99 -0.48 18.18
N ASN A 371 3.32 -1.74 18.35
CA ASN A 371 4.00 -2.27 19.54
C ASN A 371 5.53 -2.21 19.47
N VAL A 372 6.09 -1.56 18.43
CA VAL A 372 7.52 -1.27 18.29
C VAL A 372 7.73 0.22 18.47
N ALA A 373 8.67 0.58 19.34
CA ALA A 373 9.07 1.95 19.59
C ALA A 373 10.60 2.05 19.70
N PHE A 374 11.13 3.18 19.28
CA PHE A 374 12.56 3.51 19.36
C PHE A 374 12.78 4.70 20.27
N GLU A 375 13.91 4.71 20.95
CA GLU A 375 14.41 5.86 21.73
C GLU A 375 15.79 6.24 21.17
N THR A 376 15.81 7.23 20.27
CA THR A 376 17.02 7.67 19.56
C THR A 376 17.68 8.91 20.20
N GLY A 377 17.05 9.47 21.24
CA GLY A 377 17.45 10.74 21.85
C GLY A 377 16.84 11.99 21.18
N SER A 378 16.00 11.80 20.15
CA SER A 378 15.19 12.85 19.52
C SER A 378 13.73 12.46 19.56
N GLU A 379 12.93 13.10 20.40
CA GLU A 379 11.51 12.81 20.60
C GLU A 379 10.71 12.96 19.28
N ASP A 380 11.05 13.95 18.46
CA ASP A 380 10.43 14.11 17.13
C ASP A 380 10.74 12.93 16.21
N ALA A 381 12.00 12.46 16.18
CA ALA A 381 12.39 11.30 15.38
C ALA A 381 11.73 10.02 15.90
N ASP A 382 11.64 9.85 17.21
CA ASP A 382 11.03 8.68 17.85
C ASP A 382 9.53 8.58 17.51
N ASN A 383 8.80 9.70 17.55
CA ASN A 383 7.42 9.77 17.13
C ASN A 383 7.26 9.54 15.61
N TYR A 384 8.19 10.07 14.80
CA TYR A 384 8.18 9.85 13.36
C TYR A 384 8.41 8.36 13.00
N LEU A 385 9.34 7.71 13.70
CA LEU A 385 9.61 6.28 13.56
C LEU A 385 8.40 5.42 13.95
N LYS A 386 7.56 5.83 14.90
CA LYS A 386 6.30 5.16 15.20
C LYS A 386 5.35 5.15 13.99
N TRP A 387 5.27 6.25 13.24
CA TRP A 387 4.50 6.29 11.99
C TRP A 387 5.08 5.36 10.93
N ILE A 388 6.40 5.26 10.83
CA ILE A 388 7.04 4.27 9.95
C ILE A 388 6.66 2.85 10.37
N CYS A 389 6.67 2.54 11.67
CA CYS A 389 6.23 1.24 12.20
C CYS A 389 4.72 0.97 11.99
N PHE A 390 3.90 2.02 11.86
CA PHE A 390 2.48 1.88 11.56
C PHE A 390 2.22 1.49 10.09
N GLN A 391 3.07 1.89 9.16
CA GLN A 391 2.87 1.67 7.72
C GLN A 391 2.75 0.18 7.31
N PRO A 392 3.50 -0.78 7.87
CA PRO A 392 3.27 -2.21 7.59
C PRO A 392 1.88 -2.70 7.96
N ILE A 393 1.30 -2.16 9.04
CA ILE A 393 -0.09 -2.45 9.44
C ILE A 393 -1.06 -1.92 8.38
N LEU A 394 -0.81 -0.70 7.88
CA LEU A 394 -1.60 -0.13 6.79
C LEU A 394 -1.53 -0.98 5.52
N ARG A 395 -0.34 -1.47 5.15
CA ARG A 395 -0.19 -2.38 4.00
C ARG A 395 -0.97 -3.67 4.18
N ARG A 396 -1.01 -4.24 5.37
CA ARG A 396 -1.83 -5.41 5.67
C ARG A 396 -3.32 -5.13 5.45
N ILE A 397 -3.81 -3.96 5.84
CA ILE A 397 -5.23 -3.59 5.76
C ILE A 397 -5.62 -3.17 4.34
N TYR A 398 -4.86 -2.25 3.74
CA TYR A 398 -5.20 -1.63 2.46
C TYR A 398 -4.71 -2.44 1.25
N GLY A 399 -3.73 -3.32 1.42
CA GLY A 399 -3.02 -3.98 0.34
C GLY A 399 -1.75 -3.23 -0.05
N CYS A 400 -1.16 -3.63 -1.17
CA CYS A 400 0.11 -3.08 -1.66
C CYS A 400 -0.06 -2.06 -2.78
N SER A 401 -1.25 -1.53 -2.96
CA SER A 401 -1.48 -0.43 -3.89
C SER A 401 -1.14 0.92 -3.26
N PHE A 402 -1.05 1.89 -4.13
CA PHE A 402 -0.71 3.25 -3.75
C PHE A 402 -1.96 3.97 -3.23
N LEU A 403 -2.00 4.25 -1.94
CA LEU A 403 -3.04 5.11 -1.42
C LEU A 403 -2.81 6.55 -1.95
N PRO A 404 -3.83 7.29 -2.38
CA PRO A 404 -5.26 7.00 -2.43
C PRO A 404 -5.73 6.24 -3.68
N TYR A 405 -4.85 5.67 -4.44
CA TYR A 405 -5.26 4.87 -5.59
C TYR A 405 -5.99 3.60 -5.14
N HIS A 406 -6.97 3.17 -5.91
CA HIS A 406 -7.55 1.86 -5.73
C HIS A 406 -6.65 0.80 -6.34
N ASP A 407 -6.67 -0.37 -5.77
CA ASP A 407 -5.88 -1.50 -6.21
C ASP A 407 -6.33 -2.01 -7.58
N TYR A 408 -5.50 -2.84 -8.17
CA TYR A 408 -5.81 -3.51 -9.42
C TYR A 408 -7.16 -4.20 -9.33
N GLY A 409 -8.01 -4.03 -10.31
CA GLY A 409 -9.42 -4.37 -10.32
C GLY A 409 -9.89 -5.72 -9.77
N LYS A 410 -8.97 -6.67 -9.51
CA LYS A 410 -9.28 -7.99 -8.91
C LYS A 410 -9.08 -8.05 -7.40
N GLY A 411 -8.56 -7.00 -6.79
CA GLY A 411 -8.14 -7.05 -5.40
C GLY A 411 -6.91 -7.94 -5.19
N GLY A 412 -6.62 -8.26 -3.95
CA GLY A 412 -5.45 -9.07 -3.60
C GLY A 412 -4.17 -8.26 -3.45
N ARG A 413 -3.05 -8.94 -3.35
CA ARG A 413 -1.74 -8.35 -3.08
C ARG A 413 -0.71 -8.83 -4.07
N GLY A 414 0.21 -7.96 -4.46
CA GLY A 414 1.37 -8.34 -5.24
C GLY A 414 2.18 -9.42 -4.51
N TRP A 415 2.67 -10.39 -5.25
CA TRP A 415 3.43 -11.50 -4.69
C TRP A 415 4.64 -11.03 -3.88
N ARG A 416 5.51 -10.26 -4.48
CA ARG A 416 6.70 -9.68 -3.87
C ARG A 416 6.36 -8.86 -2.62
N ASP A 417 5.32 -8.06 -2.71
CA ASP A 417 4.94 -7.13 -1.67
C ASP A 417 4.50 -7.84 -0.40
N LEU A 418 3.69 -8.89 -0.53
CA LEU A 418 3.23 -9.63 0.64
C LEU A 418 4.38 -10.31 1.39
N TRP A 419 5.33 -10.93 0.68
CA TRP A 419 6.48 -11.56 1.32
C TRP A 419 7.34 -10.55 2.08
N GLN A 420 7.51 -9.34 1.55
CA GLN A 420 8.26 -8.29 2.22
C GLN A 420 7.48 -7.64 3.38
N ASP A 421 6.17 -7.55 3.28
CA ASP A 421 5.34 -7.08 4.39
C ASP A 421 5.44 -8.01 5.60
N CYS A 422 5.57 -9.31 5.40
CA CYS A 422 5.78 -10.29 6.46
C CYS A 422 7.07 -10.04 7.27
N LEU A 423 8.08 -9.36 6.73
CA LEU A 423 9.31 -9.03 7.48
C LEU A 423 9.00 -8.17 8.73
N ALA A 424 8.07 -7.24 8.61
CA ALA A 424 7.63 -6.42 9.73
C ALA A 424 6.63 -7.17 10.64
N LEU A 425 5.70 -7.92 10.05
CA LEU A 425 4.70 -8.67 10.79
C LEU A 425 5.30 -9.76 11.68
N LEU A 426 6.42 -10.37 11.28
CA LEU A 426 7.19 -11.30 12.12
C LEU A 426 7.54 -10.71 13.48
N ILE A 427 7.75 -9.40 13.55
CA ILE A 427 8.12 -8.70 14.78
C ILE A 427 6.87 -8.21 15.52
N MET A 428 5.90 -7.65 14.80
CA MET A 428 4.75 -6.96 15.38
C MET A 428 3.56 -7.90 15.67
N GLU A 429 3.27 -8.84 14.77
CA GLU A 429 2.13 -9.78 14.85
C GLU A 429 2.56 -11.17 14.33
N PRO A 430 3.44 -11.88 15.05
CA PRO A 430 4.04 -13.13 14.57
C PRO A 430 3.07 -14.31 14.48
N SER A 431 1.93 -14.27 15.18
CA SER A 431 1.02 -15.41 15.37
C SER A 431 0.45 -16.00 14.08
N GLU A 432 0.23 -15.18 13.05
CA GLU A 432 -0.36 -15.61 11.78
C GLU A 432 0.69 -15.88 10.68
N VAL A 433 1.95 -15.49 10.91
CA VAL A 433 2.98 -15.51 9.87
C VAL A 433 3.33 -16.93 9.43
N ARG A 434 3.37 -17.90 10.38
CA ARG A 434 3.62 -19.32 10.03
C ARG A 434 2.64 -19.84 8.99
N GLN A 435 1.35 -19.66 9.26
CA GLN A 435 0.31 -20.14 8.35
C GLN A 435 0.33 -19.38 7.02
N MET A 436 0.58 -18.08 7.07
CA MET A 436 0.71 -17.24 5.87
C MET A 436 1.87 -17.72 4.97
N ILE A 437 3.03 -18.07 5.54
CA ILE A 437 4.17 -18.64 4.79
C ILE A 437 3.74 -19.93 4.10
N ILE A 438 3.13 -20.87 4.85
CA ILE A 438 2.69 -22.17 4.30
C ILE A 438 1.72 -21.94 3.15
N ASP A 439 0.65 -21.19 3.38
CA ASP A 439 -0.40 -20.97 2.39
C ASP A 439 0.12 -20.29 1.12
N ASN A 440 1.02 -19.31 1.26
CA ASN A 440 1.53 -18.56 0.13
C ASN A 440 2.47 -19.34 -0.77
N TYR A 441 3.20 -20.34 -0.24
CA TYR A 441 3.95 -21.26 -1.11
C TYR A 441 3.05 -22.04 -2.06
N GLY A 442 1.77 -22.24 -1.73
CA GLY A 442 0.78 -22.83 -2.63
C GLY A 442 0.54 -22.07 -3.94
N GLY A 443 1.04 -20.83 -4.04
CA GLY A 443 1.02 -20.03 -5.28
C GLY A 443 2.20 -20.27 -6.22
N VAL A 444 3.18 -21.07 -5.83
CA VAL A 444 4.34 -21.43 -6.67
C VAL A 444 3.90 -22.44 -7.73
N ARG A 445 4.32 -22.25 -8.99
CA ARG A 445 4.14 -23.22 -10.07
C ARG A 445 5.27 -24.23 -10.08
N ILE A 446 4.99 -25.40 -10.63
CA ILE A 446 5.98 -26.47 -10.72
C ILE A 446 7.18 -26.13 -11.64
N ASP A 447 7.12 -25.09 -12.42
CA ASP A 447 8.26 -24.59 -13.21
C ASP A 447 9.12 -23.56 -12.45
N GLY A 448 8.88 -23.38 -11.16
CA GLY A 448 9.59 -22.43 -10.29
C GLY A 448 9.13 -20.97 -10.41
N THR A 449 8.15 -20.68 -11.26
CA THR A 449 7.47 -19.37 -11.27
C THR A 449 6.33 -19.36 -10.23
N ASN A 450 5.51 -18.33 -10.20
CA ASN A 450 4.41 -18.19 -9.25
C ASN A 450 3.22 -17.44 -9.87
N ALA A 451 2.08 -17.52 -9.21
CA ALA A 451 0.95 -16.63 -9.48
C ALA A 451 1.35 -15.18 -9.17
N THR A 452 0.86 -14.25 -9.96
CA THR A 452 1.26 -12.84 -9.84
C THR A 452 0.66 -12.15 -8.61
N ILE A 453 -0.56 -12.54 -8.23
CA ILE A 453 -1.32 -11.93 -7.15
C ILE A 453 -1.77 -13.00 -6.16
N ILE A 454 -1.65 -12.70 -4.88
CA ILE A 454 -2.25 -13.46 -3.78
C ILE A 454 -3.62 -12.83 -3.50
N GLY A 455 -4.67 -13.63 -3.63
CA GLY A 455 -6.04 -13.19 -3.46
C GLY A 455 -6.40 -12.87 -2.00
N SER A 456 -7.63 -12.45 -1.77
CA SER A 456 -8.14 -12.11 -0.44
C SER A 456 -8.50 -13.34 0.41
N GLY A 457 -8.82 -14.47 -0.24
CA GLY A 457 -9.08 -15.74 0.43
C GLY A 457 -7.81 -16.53 0.68
N GLN A 458 -7.81 -17.31 1.78
CA GLN A 458 -6.71 -18.23 2.07
C GLN A 458 -6.49 -19.20 0.93
N GLY A 459 -5.24 -19.32 0.43
CA GLY A 459 -4.89 -20.18 -0.70
C GLY A 459 -5.50 -19.76 -2.05
N GLU A 460 -5.99 -18.53 -2.15
CA GLU A 460 -6.50 -17.95 -3.39
C GLU A 460 -5.36 -17.26 -4.14
N PHE A 461 -5.16 -17.65 -5.41
CA PHE A 461 -4.13 -17.07 -6.27
C PHE A 461 -4.73 -16.64 -7.61
N ILE A 462 -4.26 -15.50 -8.11
CA ILE A 462 -4.65 -14.96 -9.41
C ILE A 462 -3.42 -15.06 -10.33
N ALA A 463 -3.59 -15.79 -11.44
CA ALA A 463 -2.52 -16.17 -12.33
C ALA A 463 -1.72 -14.98 -12.87
N ASP A 464 -2.45 -13.97 -13.32
CA ASP A 464 -1.87 -12.76 -13.86
C ASP A 464 -2.76 -11.54 -13.61
N ARG A 465 -2.17 -10.37 -13.82
CA ARG A 465 -2.82 -9.09 -13.68
C ARG A 465 -3.26 -8.59 -15.06
N ASN A 466 -4.55 -8.30 -15.21
CA ASN A 466 -5.12 -7.77 -16.46
C ASN A 466 -4.90 -8.68 -17.68
N ASN A 467 -4.87 -10.00 -17.47
CA ASN A 467 -4.59 -11.03 -18.49
C ASN A 467 -3.22 -10.83 -19.18
N ILE A 468 -2.27 -10.18 -18.51
CA ILE A 468 -0.89 -10.05 -18.97
C ILE A 468 -0.04 -11.06 -18.23
N THR A 469 0.40 -12.08 -18.93
CA THR A 469 1.36 -13.06 -18.42
C THR A 469 2.72 -12.40 -18.27
N ARG A 470 3.18 -12.27 -17.04
CA ARG A 470 4.55 -11.82 -16.75
C ARG A 470 5.21 -12.76 -15.78
N VAL A 471 6.47 -13.07 -16.07
CA VAL A 471 7.38 -13.71 -15.12
C VAL A 471 8.29 -12.61 -14.59
N TRP A 472 8.14 -12.28 -13.31
CA TRP A 472 9.10 -11.45 -12.58
C TRP A 472 10.18 -12.36 -12.02
N MET A 473 11.39 -12.15 -12.45
CA MET A 473 12.48 -13.06 -12.10
C MET A 473 12.87 -13.01 -10.62
N ASP A 474 12.58 -11.92 -9.93
CA ASP A 474 12.82 -11.73 -8.50
C ASP A 474 11.78 -12.42 -7.60
N HIS A 475 10.62 -12.77 -8.12
CA HIS A 475 9.51 -13.33 -7.33
C HIS A 475 9.87 -14.64 -6.64
N SER A 476 10.77 -15.42 -7.18
CA SER A 476 11.24 -16.67 -6.57
C SER A 476 12.31 -16.44 -5.48
N PHE A 477 12.82 -15.22 -5.34
CA PHE A 477 13.82 -14.84 -4.34
C PHE A 477 13.19 -14.53 -2.97
N TRP A 478 12.14 -13.73 -2.94
CA TRP A 478 11.55 -13.17 -1.73
C TRP A 478 10.95 -14.18 -0.76
N PRO A 479 10.29 -15.26 -1.22
CA PRO A 479 9.74 -16.25 -0.31
C PRO A 479 10.76 -16.81 0.67
N PHE A 480 11.97 -17.14 0.18
CA PHE A 480 13.00 -17.66 1.05
C PHE A 480 13.59 -16.61 1.99
N VAL A 481 13.75 -15.36 1.56
CA VAL A 481 14.21 -14.26 2.43
C VAL A 481 13.31 -14.13 3.66
N THR A 482 11.99 -14.12 3.47
CA THR A 482 11.02 -14.08 4.55
C THR A 482 11.04 -15.35 5.40
N THR A 483 11.09 -16.51 4.74
CA THR A 483 11.16 -17.79 5.45
C THR A 483 12.43 -17.90 6.30
N LYS A 484 13.57 -17.46 5.79
CA LYS A 484 14.84 -17.43 6.56
C LYS A 484 14.70 -16.56 7.80
N LEU A 485 14.13 -15.36 7.67
CA LEU A 485 13.90 -14.50 8.83
C LEU A 485 12.95 -15.16 9.84
N TYR A 486 11.90 -15.83 9.35
CA TYR A 486 11.00 -16.60 10.20
C TYR A 486 11.73 -17.70 10.97
N LEU A 487 12.57 -18.48 10.30
CA LEU A 487 13.37 -19.53 10.93
C LEU A 487 14.34 -18.97 11.97
N ASP A 488 14.98 -17.84 11.66
CA ASP A 488 15.89 -17.16 12.59
C ASP A 488 15.17 -16.65 13.85
N GLN A 489 13.98 -16.11 13.67
CA GLN A 489 13.18 -15.59 14.80
C GLN A 489 12.56 -16.67 15.69
N THR A 490 12.18 -17.82 15.11
CA THR A 490 11.33 -18.80 15.80
C THR A 490 12.02 -20.13 16.07
N GLY A 491 13.03 -20.51 15.30
CA GLY A 491 13.64 -21.85 15.33
C GLY A 491 12.73 -22.96 14.77
N ASP A 492 11.58 -22.64 14.20
CA ASP A 492 10.59 -23.59 13.67
C ASP A 492 11.03 -24.20 12.34
N LEU A 493 12.00 -25.12 12.39
CA LEU A 493 12.45 -25.85 11.20
C LEU A 493 11.38 -26.78 10.63
N ASP A 494 10.36 -27.15 11.40
CA ASP A 494 9.29 -28.07 10.97
C ASP A 494 8.44 -27.45 9.86
N VAL A 495 8.32 -26.13 9.79
CA VAL A 495 7.61 -25.44 8.70
C VAL A 495 8.11 -25.85 7.31
N LEU A 496 9.40 -26.20 7.19
CA LEU A 496 10.02 -26.59 5.93
C LEU A 496 9.53 -27.95 5.40
N PHE A 497 8.95 -28.77 6.26
CA PHE A 497 8.42 -30.09 5.92
C PHE A 497 6.90 -30.12 5.76
N GLU A 498 6.21 -29.00 5.97
CA GLU A 498 4.78 -28.88 5.67
C GLU A 498 4.52 -29.12 4.19
N LYS A 499 3.48 -29.91 3.91
CA LYS A 499 3.15 -30.32 2.54
C LYS A 499 2.02 -29.47 1.99
N ILE A 500 2.27 -28.84 0.84
CA ILE A 500 1.34 -27.97 0.15
C ILE A 500 1.30 -28.29 -1.35
N PRO A 501 0.17 -28.03 -2.03
CA PRO A 501 0.09 -28.20 -3.48
C PRO A 501 0.84 -27.08 -4.21
N TYR A 502 1.11 -27.30 -5.49
CA TYR A 502 1.60 -26.27 -6.41
C TYR A 502 0.43 -25.65 -7.19
N PHE A 503 0.54 -24.34 -7.48
CA PHE A 503 -0.40 -23.65 -8.36
C PHE A 503 -0.26 -24.13 -9.81
N LYS A 504 -1.38 -24.26 -10.51
CA LYS A 504 -1.42 -24.64 -11.92
C LYS A 504 -2.39 -23.76 -12.69
N ASP A 505 -1.98 -23.32 -13.84
CA ASP A 505 -2.78 -22.59 -14.82
C ASP A 505 -2.32 -22.95 -16.24
N LEU A 506 -2.76 -22.17 -17.23
CA LEU A 506 -2.38 -22.34 -18.63
C LEU A 506 -0.87 -22.14 -18.89
N GLN A 507 -0.17 -21.39 -18.03
CA GLN A 507 1.24 -21.09 -18.23
C GLN A 507 2.12 -22.30 -17.94
N SER A 508 3.18 -22.46 -18.73
CA SER A 508 4.22 -23.47 -18.53
C SER A 508 5.58 -22.99 -19.00
N LYS A 509 6.61 -23.76 -18.69
CA LYS A 509 8.00 -23.51 -19.12
C LYS A 509 8.46 -22.08 -18.80
N ARG A 510 8.20 -21.64 -17.58
CA ARG A 510 8.55 -20.33 -17.07
C ARG A 510 7.98 -19.19 -17.91
N GLY A 511 6.72 -19.32 -18.31
CA GLY A 511 5.99 -18.31 -19.08
C GLY A 511 6.34 -18.25 -20.56
N THR A 512 7.19 -19.16 -21.09
CA THR A 512 7.57 -19.18 -22.51
C THR A 512 6.66 -20.04 -23.37
N ALA A 513 5.77 -20.82 -22.76
CA ALA A 513 4.82 -21.70 -23.44
C ALA A 513 3.48 -21.79 -22.69
N HIS A 514 2.47 -22.32 -23.37
CA HIS A 514 1.21 -22.70 -22.77
C HIS A 514 1.13 -24.22 -22.64
N ASP A 515 0.43 -24.68 -21.62
CA ASP A 515 0.04 -26.07 -21.45
C ASP A 515 -1.27 -26.30 -22.19
N GLU A 516 -1.20 -26.83 -23.42
CA GLU A 516 -2.35 -27.04 -24.31
C GLU A 516 -3.36 -28.06 -23.77
N GLU A 517 -2.98 -28.88 -22.80
CA GLU A 517 -3.84 -29.87 -22.15
C GLU A 517 -4.59 -29.28 -20.95
N TRP A 518 -4.13 -28.16 -20.40
CA TRP A 518 -4.80 -27.50 -19.29
C TRP A 518 -6.11 -26.81 -19.75
N ASN A 519 -7.13 -26.93 -18.93
CA ASN A 519 -8.40 -26.20 -19.08
C ASN A 519 -9.04 -25.98 -17.69
N SER A 520 -10.12 -25.23 -17.63
CA SER A 520 -10.78 -24.88 -16.37
C SER A 520 -11.30 -26.09 -15.56
N SER A 521 -11.55 -27.22 -16.21
CA SER A 521 -11.97 -28.44 -15.51
C SER A 521 -10.80 -29.18 -14.84
N TYR A 522 -9.57 -28.90 -15.25
CA TYR A 522 -8.37 -29.38 -14.56
C TYR A 522 -8.26 -28.76 -13.17
N GLY A 523 -8.66 -27.52 -13.04
CA GLY A 523 -8.53 -26.72 -11.81
C GLY A 523 -7.16 -26.03 -11.71
N ASN A 524 -6.88 -25.45 -10.53
CA ASN A 524 -5.69 -24.63 -10.32
C ASN A 524 -4.63 -25.28 -9.41
N LEU A 525 -4.66 -26.60 -9.27
CA LEU A 525 -3.69 -27.38 -8.51
C LEU A 525 -2.96 -28.38 -9.41
N GLN A 526 -1.63 -28.46 -9.25
CA GLN A 526 -0.80 -29.41 -10.00
C GLN A 526 -1.20 -30.85 -9.69
N LYS A 527 -1.28 -31.67 -10.72
CA LYS A 527 -1.63 -33.11 -10.60
C LYS A 527 -0.51 -34.02 -11.07
N THR A 528 -0.62 -35.28 -10.64
CA THR A 528 0.18 -36.41 -11.14
C THR A 528 -0.48 -37.07 -12.33
N ASP A 529 0.23 -37.97 -13.04
CA ASP A 529 -0.30 -38.81 -14.11
C ASP A 529 -1.46 -39.70 -13.64
N ALA A 530 -1.54 -39.99 -12.34
CA ALA A 530 -2.65 -40.68 -11.71
C ALA A 530 -3.86 -39.74 -11.43
N ASN A 531 -3.83 -38.46 -11.86
CA ASN A 531 -4.84 -37.46 -11.63
C ASN A 531 -5.07 -37.13 -10.14
N GLU A 532 -4.06 -37.34 -9.28
CA GLU A 532 -4.06 -36.98 -7.88
C GLU A 532 -3.37 -35.64 -7.72
N ILE A 533 -3.80 -34.80 -6.74
CA ILE A 533 -3.14 -33.53 -6.45
C ILE A 533 -1.76 -33.83 -5.88
N TYR A 534 -0.73 -33.26 -6.50
CA TYR A 534 0.64 -33.39 -6.04
C TYR A 534 0.91 -32.40 -4.91
N HIS A 535 1.57 -32.89 -3.83
CA HIS A 535 1.99 -32.08 -2.69
C HIS A 535 3.52 -32.18 -2.52
N GLY A 536 4.18 -31.03 -2.58
CA GLY A 536 5.59 -30.90 -2.20
C GLY A 536 5.72 -30.29 -0.80
N THR A 537 6.89 -30.41 -0.20
CA THR A 537 7.20 -29.69 1.04
C THR A 537 7.51 -28.21 0.76
N VAL A 538 7.39 -27.34 1.76
CA VAL A 538 7.87 -25.96 1.66
C VAL A 538 9.32 -25.92 1.19
N LEU A 539 10.17 -26.80 1.72
CA LEU A 539 11.55 -26.94 1.30
C LEU A 539 11.69 -27.30 -0.20
N GLU A 540 10.82 -28.19 -0.71
CA GLU A 540 10.79 -28.54 -2.14
C GLU A 540 10.48 -27.31 -3.00
N HIS A 541 9.50 -26.47 -2.60
CA HIS A 541 9.17 -25.22 -3.29
C HIS A 541 10.36 -24.24 -3.28
N ILE A 542 11.03 -24.07 -2.16
CA ILE A 542 12.21 -23.22 -2.03
C ILE A 542 13.35 -23.67 -2.95
N LEU A 543 13.69 -24.97 -2.92
CA LEU A 543 14.72 -25.55 -3.77
C LEU A 543 14.38 -25.40 -5.25
N LEU A 544 13.13 -25.68 -5.61
CA LEU A 544 12.64 -25.57 -6.98
C LEU A 544 12.82 -24.15 -7.54
N GLN A 545 12.34 -23.14 -6.79
CA GLN A 545 12.40 -21.74 -7.21
C GLN A 545 13.84 -21.30 -7.46
N ASN A 546 14.75 -21.59 -6.53
CA ASN A 546 16.14 -21.14 -6.61
C ASN A 546 16.97 -21.95 -7.63
N LEU A 547 16.72 -23.26 -7.79
CA LEU A 547 17.42 -24.07 -8.76
C LEU A 547 16.97 -23.77 -10.20
N CYS A 548 15.68 -23.56 -10.42
CA CYS A 548 15.19 -23.15 -11.75
C CYS A 548 15.80 -21.80 -12.15
N ALA A 549 15.88 -20.82 -11.23
CA ALA A 549 16.51 -19.54 -11.50
C ALA A 549 17.99 -19.68 -11.89
N PHE A 550 18.74 -20.56 -11.22
CA PHE A 550 20.17 -20.81 -11.54
C PHE A 550 20.40 -21.28 -12.99
N PHE A 551 19.45 -22.05 -13.55
CA PHE A 551 19.55 -22.55 -14.92
C PHE A 551 18.88 -21.65 -15.96
N ASP A 552 18.14 -20.64 -15.55
CA ASP A 552 17.42 -19.69 -16.40
C ASP A 552 18.30 -18.48 -16.72
N VAL A 553 19.26 -18.66 -17.64
CA VAL A 553 20.30 -17.69 -17.93
C VAL A 553 20.30 -17.25 -19.39
N GLY A 554 20.77 -16.02 -19.64
CA GLY A 554 21.01 -15.47 -20.95
C GLY A 554 22.41 -15.72 -21.51
N ASP A 555 22.77 -14.97 -22.53
CA ASP A 555 24.04 -15.11 -23.28
C ASP A 555 25.28 -14.88 -22.43
N HIS A 556 25.19 -14.02 -21.37
CA HIS A 556 26.30 -13.69 -20.49
C HIS A 556 26.36 -14.58 -19.24
N ASN A 557 25.48 -15.58 -19.17
CA ASN A 557 25.39 -16.52 -18.06
C ASN A 557 24.86 -15.91 -16.74
N GLU A 558 24.27 -14.73 -16.83
CA GLU A 558 23.47 -14.11 -15.79
C GLU A 558 22.00 -14.48 -15.95
N MET A 559 21.21 -14.37 -14.89
CA MET A 559 19.81 -14.82 -14.91
C MET A 559 18.96 -13.92 -15.81
N CYS A 560 18.09 -14.54 -16.63
CA CYS A 560 17.21 -13.83 -17.54
C CYS A 560 16.26 -12.87 -16.79
N LEU A 561 16.13 -11.63 -17.30
CA LEU A 561 15.27 -10.61 -16.71
C LEU A 561 13.78 -10.90 -16.92
N HIS A 562 13.44 -11.56 -18.01
CA HIS A 562 12.05 -11.82 -18.41
C HIS A 562 11.17 -10.57 -18.39
N GLY A 563 10.05 -10.58 -17.65
CA GLY A 563 9.11 -9.46 -17.57
C GLY A 563 9.58 -8.28 -16.74
N ALA A 564 10.48 -8.46 -15.81
CA ALA A 564 11.23 -7.52 -14.99
C ALA A 564 11.83 -8.23 -13.76
N ASP A 565 12.54 -7.49 -12.92
CA ASP A 565 12.89 -7.89 -11.55
C ASP A 565 12.16 -7.00 -10.52
N TRP A 566 12.77 -6.68 -9.36
CA TRP A 566 12.21 -5.76 -8.38
C TRP A 566 11.80 -4.41 -8.99
N ASN A 567 12.53 -3.96 -9.99
CA ASN A 567 12.16 -2.78 -10.75
C ASN A 567 11.19 -3.17 -11.89
N ASP A 568 9.91 -3.10 -11.59
CA ASP A 568 8.81 -3.43 -12.53
C ASP A 568 8.88 -2.71 -13.87
N ALA A 569 9.62 -1.63 -13.94
CA ALA A 569 9.74 -0.80 -15.12
C ALA A 569 10.92 -1.18 -16.02
N LEU A 570 11.65 -2.26 -15.71
CA LEU A 570 12.63 -2.91 -16.59
C LEU A 570 11.97 -3.99 -17.46
N ASP A 571 10.89 -3.67 -18.11
CA ASP A 571 9.93 -4.61 -18.68
C ASP A 571 9.97 -4.72 -20.22
N MET A 572 11.04 -4.27 -20.84
CA MET A 572 11.15 -4.25 -22.30
C MET A 572 12.37 -5.01 -22.84
N ALA A 573 13.04 -5.80 -22.02
CA ALA A 573 14.23 -6.58 -22.38
C ALA A 573 13.99 -8.10 -22.36
N TRP A 574 12.88 -8.53 -22.93
CA TRP A 574 12.39 -9.91 -22.89
C TRP A 574 13.32 -10.96 -23.47
N GLU A 575 14.01 -10.63 -24.57
CA GLU A 575 14.73 -11.63 -25.39
C GLU A 575 16.14 -11.86 -24.86
N LYS A 576 16.85 -10.79 -24.47
CA LYS A 576 18.26 -10.84 -24.08
C LYS A 576 18.59 -10.12 -22.78
N GLY A 577 17.57 -9.54 -22.10
CA GLY A 577 17.79 -8.90 -20.81
C GLY A 577 18.22 -9.90 -19.75
N GLU A 578 19.25 -9.53 -18.98
CA GLU A 578 19.76 -10.30 -17.86
C GLU A 578 19.88 -9.39 -16.64
N SER A 579 19.59 -9.92 -15.44
CA SER A 579 19.72 -9.21 -14.17
C SER A 579 20.93 -9.74 -13.39
N VAL A 580 22.02 -9.04 -13.43
CA VAL A 580 23.20 -9.31 -12.58
C VAL A 580 22.85 -9.03 -11.11
N ALA A 581 22.02 -8.00 -10.86
CA ALA A 581 21.53 -7.65 -9.53
C ALA A 581 20.93 -8.86 -8.82
N PHE A 582 19.96 -9.51 -9.47
CA PHE A 582 19.31 -10.68 -8.88
C PHE A 582 20.10 -11.96 -9.01
N THR A 583 21.02 -12.08 -9.97
CA THR A 583 21.99 -13.18 -9.95
C THR A 583 22.83 -13.15 -8.68
N CYS A 584 23.26 -11.95 -8.22
CA CYS A 584 23.88 -11.78 -6.89
C CYS A 584 22.94 -12.23 -5.75
N ALA A 585 21.68 -11.80 -5.78
CA ALA A 585 20.70 -12.12 -4.75
C ALA A 585 20.49 -13.64 -4.62
N TYR A 586 20.30 -14.34 -5.72
CA TYR A 586 20.15 -15.80 -5.72
C TYR A 586 21.41 -16.55 -5.29
N ALA A 587 22.60 -16.04 -5.58
CA ALA A 587 23.83 -16.60 -5.05
C ALA A 587 23.84 -16.56 -3.50
N GLY A 588 23.35 -15.48 -2.90
CA GLY A 588 23.13 -15.38 -1.46
C GLY A 588 22.12 -16.40 -0.94
N ASN A 589 20.94 -16.50 -1.59
CA ASN A 589 19.92 -17.47 -1.20
C ASN A 589 20.43 -18.91 -1.23
N LEU A 590 21.18 -19.30 -2.28
CA LEU A 590 21.73 -20.67 -2.36
C LEU A 590 22.66 -21.00 -1.18
N LYS A 591 23.46 -20.05 -0.72
CA LYS A 591 24.32 -20.21 0.47
C LYS A 591 23.48 -20.33 1.75
N ASP A 592 22.48 -19.46 1.88
CA ASP A 592 21.62 -19.45 3.07
C ASP A 592 20.74 -20.71 3.14
N ILE A 593 20.24 -21.22 2.01
CA ILE A 593 19.55 -22.51 1.95
C ILE A 593 20.49 -23.65 2.39
N ALA A 594 21.72 -23.70 1.89
CA ALA A 594 22.69 -24.69 2.31
C ALA A 594 23.00 -24.62 3.81
N TYR A 595 23.07 -23.40 4.38
CA TYR A 595 23.20 -23.21 5.82
C TYR A 595 22.01 -23.80 6.56
N VAL A 596 20.78 -23.47 6.19
CA VAL A 596 19.56 -23.98 6.84
C VAL A 596 19.50 -25.52 6.77
N LEU A 597 19.87 -26.12 5.63
CA LEU A 597 19.88 -27.57 5.50
C LEU A 597 20.89 -28.25 6.44
N ARG A 598 22.05 -27.63 6.71
CA ARG A 598 22.99 -28.13 7.72
C ARG A 598 22.42 -28.04 9.13
N GLU A 599 21.70 -26.97 9.42
CA GLU A 599 21.06 -26.81 10.72
C GLU A 599 19.96 -27.86 10.92
N ILE A 600 19.19 -28.21 9.90
CA ILE A 600 18.23 -29.33 9.92
C ILE A 600 18.95 -30.65 10.24
N GLU A 601 20.09 -30.95 9.58
CA GLU A 601 20.88 -32.16 9.89
C GLU A 601 21.40 -32.15 11.33
N SER A 602 21.90 -30.98 11.79
CA SER A 602 22.47 -30.83 13.13
C SER A 602 21.44 -30.92 14.26
N VAL A 603 20.30 -30.21 14.08
CA VAL A 603 19.29 -30.06 15.14
C VAL A 603 18.30 -31.22 15.15
N GLN A 604 17.84 -31.64 13.97
CA GLN A 604 16.79 -32.66 13.84
C GLN A 604 17.31 -34.05 13.48
N GLY A 605 18.59 -34.17 13.10
CA GLY A 605 19.17 -35.45 12.68
C GLY A 605 18.64 -35.96 11.33
N ILE A 606 17.93 -35.14 10.57
CA ILE A 606 17.45 -35.45 9.25
C ILE A 606 18.60 -35.30 8.27
N ASN A 607 18.97 -36.37 7.55
CA ASN A 607 20.10 -36.39 6.63
C ASN A 607 19.71 -36.66 5.16
N ARG A 608 18.41 -36.80 4.89
CA ARG A 608 17.85 -37.02 3.56
C ARG A 608 16.53 -36.28 3.40
N ILE A 609 16.24 -35.87 2.16
CA ILE A 609 14.98 -35.25 1.77
C ILE A 609 14.41 -35.97 0.55
N GLU A 610 13.07 -35.91 0.43
CA GLU A 610 12.33 -36.42 -0.70
C GLU A 610 11.84 -35.24 -1.55
N LEU A 611 12.09 -35.31 -2.85
CA LEU A 611 11.67 -34.30 -3.83
C LEU A 611 10.96 -35.00 -5.00
N ALA A 612 10.25 -34.21 -5.84
CA ALA A 612 9.77 -34.72 -7.11
C ALA A 612 10.90 -35.30 -7.93
N GLU A 613 10.69 -36.50 -8.53
CA GLU A 613 11.71 -37.20 -9.32
C GLU A 613 12.24 -36.29 -10.46
N GLU A 614 11.37 -35.49 -11.05
CA GLU A 614 11.69 -34.58 -12.14
C GLU A 614 12.77 -33.55 -11.75
N MET A 615 12.86 -33.19 -10.47
CA MET A 615 13.83 -32.23 -9.95
C MET A 615 15.27 -32.79 -9.91
N GLU A 616 15.46 -34.10 -10.07
CA GLU A 616 16.81 -34.69 -10.00
C GLU A 616 17.79 -34.02 -10.96
N CYS A 617 17.34 -33.69 -12.18
CA CYS A 617 18.17 -33.04 -13.19
C CYS A 617 18.65 -31.62 -12.79
N LEU A 618 17.94 -30.91 -11.92
CA LEU A 618 18.33 -29.59 -11.41
C LEU A 618 19.54 -29.65 -10.46
N PHE A 619 19.90 -30.82 -9.97
CA PHE A 619 21.13 -31.02 -9.20
C PHE A 619 22.35 -31.35 -10.07
N ALA A 620 22.22 -31.25 -11.39
CA ALA A 620 23.39 -31.31 -12.27
C ALA A 620 24.45 -30.28 -11.85
N CYS A 621 25.73 -30.70 -11.84
CA CYS A 621 26.84 -29.89 -11.33
C CYS A 621 28.11 -30.03 -12.19
N GLY A 622 29.06 -29.14 -11.91
CA GLY A 622 30.39 -29.15 -12.52
C GLY A 622 30.67 -27.94 -13.40
N LYS A 623 31.93 -27.51 -13.34
CA LYS A 623 32.43 -26.29 -14.00
C LYS A 623 32.06 -26.17 -15.49
N GLN A 624 32.23 -27.29 -16.25
CA GLN A 624 31.93 -27.32 -17.68
C GLN A 624 30.44 -27.09 -18.01
N LEU A 625 29.55 -27.40 -17.07
CA LEU A 625 28.14 -27.11 -17.18
C LEU A 625 27.88 -25.62 -16.88
N TYR A 626 28.43 -25.13 -15.77
CA TYR A 626 28.18 -23.77 -15.29
C TYR A 626 28.75 -22.70 -16.22
N GLU A 627 29.90 -22.92 -16.82
CA GLU A 627 30.53 -21.97 -17.79
C GLU A 627 29.80 -21.90 -19.14
N ASN A 628 28.79 -22.75 -19.37
CA ASN A 628 28.16 -22.82 -20.68
C ASN A 628 26.63 -22.56 -20.59
N PRO A 629 26.19 -21.34 -20.98
CA PRO A 629 24.78 -20.98 -20.93
C PRO A 629 23.86 -21.98 -21.65
N GLU A 630 24.24 -22.45 -22.84
CA GLU A 630 23.43 -23.41 -23.61
C GLU A 630 23.22 -24.73 -22.84
N LYS A 631 24.24 -25.18 -22.11
CA LYS A 631 24.12 -26.40 -21.31
C LYS A 631 23.19 -26.17 -20.10
N LYS A 632 23.28 -25.02 -19.43
CA LYS A 632 22.36 -24.64 -18.36
C LYS A 632 20.91 -24.60 -18.86
N GLN A 633 20.68 -23.92 -19.98
CA GLN A 633 19.36 -23.83 -20.60
C GLN A 633 18.80 -25.21 -21.01
N LYS A 634 19.67 -26.17 -21.43
CA LYS A 634 19.25 -27.55 -21.71
C LYS A 634 18.80 -28.29 -20.48
N VAL A 635 19.45 -28.10 -19.34
CA VAL A 635 19.00 -28.67 -18.05
C VAL A 635 17.63 -28.13 -17.67
N LEU A 636 17.44 -26.79 -17.74
CA LEU A 636 16.16 -26.17 -17.45
C LEU A 636 15.07 -26.68 -18.41
N LYS A 637 15.38 -26.74 -19.69
CA LYS A 637 14.46 -27.27 -20.71
C LYS A 637 14.07 -28.72 -20.42
N GLN A 638 15.02 -29.58 -20.05
CA GLN A 638 14.74 -30.95 -19.67
C GLN A 638 13.76 -31.01 -18.50
N TYR A 639 14.00 -30.23 -17.45
CA TYR A 639 13.10 -30.15 -16.29
C TYR A 639 11.70 -29.67 -16.68
N THR A 640 11.62 -28.57 -17.41
CA THR A 640 10.33 -27.96 -17.78
C THR A 640 9.56 -28.79 -18.80
N ASP A 641 10.22 -29.62 -19.61
CA ASP A 641 9.56 -30.57 -20.49
C ASP A 641 8.96 -31.75 -19.69
N LEU A 642 9.66 -32.23 -18.64
CA LEU A 642 9.16 -33.30 -17.76
C LEU A 642 7.98 -32.83 -16.89
N SER A 643 7.92 -31.58 -16.52
CA SER A 643 6.90 -31.01 -15.64
C SER A 643 5.85 -30.15 -16.37
N ALA A 644 5.76 -30.22 -17.69
CA ALA A 644 4.94 -29.32 -18.51
C ALA A 644 3.43 -29.41 -18.20
N HIS A 645 2.91 -30.63 -18.00
CA HIS A 645 1.49 -30.87 -17.71
C HIS A 645 1.31 -31.51 -16.32
N ASN A 646 1.51 -32.83 -16.21
CA ASN A 646 1.47 -33.56 -14.96
C ASN A 646 2.86 -33.96 -14.49
N LEU A 647 2.97 -34.38 -13.24
CA LEU A 647 4.16 -35.01 -12.68
C LEU A 647 3.99 -36.52 -12.64
N SER A 648 5.08 -37.31 -12.70
CA SER A 648 5.03 -38.76 -12.51
C SER A 648 4.42 -39.18 -11.17
N GLY A 649 4.57 -38.33 -10.15
CA GLY A 649 4.22 -38.62 -8.76
C GLY A 649 5.28 -39.43 -8.01
N ASN A 650 6.36 -39.82 -8.68
CA ASN A 650 7.52 -40.49 -8.06
C ASN A 650 8.35 -39.49 -7.25
N LYS A 651 9.13 -40.03 -6.29
CA LYS A 651 10.03 -39.25 -5.46
C LYS A 651 11.47 -39.71 -5.63
N VAL A 652 12.39 -38.75 -5.66
CA VAL A 652 13.82 -39.01 -5.52
C VAL A 652 14.24 -38.68 -4.08
N VAL A 653 15.11 -39.51 -3.52
CA VAL A 653 15.67 -39.33 -2.16
C VAL A 653 17.11 -38.88 -2.26
N LEU A 654 17.39 -37.65 -1.82
CA LEU A 654 18.71 -37.04 -1.87
C LEU A 654 19.29 -36.87 -0.47
N SER A 655 20.62 -37.02 -0.32
CA SER A 655 21.28 -36.73 0.96
C SER A 655 21.46 -35.21 1.11
N LEU A 656 21.21 -34.66 2.31
CA LEU A 656 21.38 -33.22 2.58
C LEU A 656 22.81 -32.79 2.29
N LYS A 657 23.80 -33.60 2.61
CA LYS A 657 25.22 -33.31 2.32
C LYS A 657 25.46 -33.06 0.82
N MET A 658 24.86 -33.89 -0.06
CA MET A 658 24.97 -33.71 -1.51
C MET A 658 24.26 -32.42 -1.95
N VAL A 659 23.06 -32.19 -1.44
CA VAL A 659 22.29 -30.98 -1.76
C VAL A 659 23.04 -29.71 -1.33
N CYS A 660 23.55 -29.66 -0.08
CA CYS A 660 24.33 -28.53 0.41
C CYS A 660 25.56 -28.26 -0.47
N SER A 661 26.34 -29.31 -0.77
CA SER A 661 27.53 -29.13 -1.60
C SER A 661 27.19 -28.65 -3.01
N ASN A 662 26.07 -29.11 -3.57
CA ASN A 662 25.60 -28.68 -4.88
C ASN A 662 25.18 -27.20 -4.91
N LEU A 663 24.45 -26.76 -3.88
CA LEU A 663 24.02 -25.36 -3.76
C LEU A 663 25.21 -24.42 -3.57
N GLU A 664 26.18 -24.81 -2.73
CA GLU A 664 27.38 -24.03 -2.48
C GLU A 664 28.26 -23.91 -3.72
N GLU A 665 28.49 -25.02 -4.45
CA GLU A 665 29.26 -25.00 -5.70
C GLU A 665 28.60 -24.05 -6.73
N LYS A 666 27.27 -24.06 -6.84
CA LYS A 666 26.53 -23.14 -7.71
C LYS A 666 26.72 -21.68 -7.26
N ALA A 667 26.56 -21.41 -5.96
CA ALA A 667 26.68 -20.07 -5.41
C ALA A 667 28.09 -19.50 -5.56
N ASP A 668 29.11 -20.31 -5.24
CA ASP A 668 30.50 -19.88 -5.36
C ASP A 668 30.89 -19.59 -6.81
N TRP A 669 30.41 -20.42 -7.74
CA TRP A 669 30.62 -20.19 -9.15
C TRP A 669 29.96 -18.87 -9.62
N LEU A 670 28.72 -18.57 -9.20
CA LEU A 670 28.04 -17.30 -9.53
C LEU A 670 28.86 -16.11 -9.01
N VAL A 671 29.26 -16.14 -7.76
CA VAL A 671 30.05 -15.07 -7.12
C VAL A 671 31.36 -14.82 -7.87
N GLU A 672 32.07 -15.91 -8.23
CA GLU A 672 33.34 -15.79 -8.99
C GLU A 672 33.12 -15.21 -10.40
N ASN A 673 32.06 -15.67 -11.08
CA ASN A 673 31.68 -15.20 -12.41
C ASN A 673 31.37 -13.70 -12.41
N ILE A 674 30.49 -13.25 -11.49
CA ILE A 674 30.10 -11.84 -11.37
C ILE A 674 31.30 -10.96 -11.02
N ARG A 675 32.10 -11.33 -10.04
CA ARG A 675 33.31 -10.58 -9.66
C ARG A 675 34.27 -10.38 -10.81
N LYS A 676 34.40 -11.38 -11.64
CA LYS A 676 35.32 -11.37 -12.79
C LYS A 676 34.80 -10.55 -13.96
N ASN A 677 33.52 -10.67 -14.27
CA ASN A 677 32.99 -10.21 -15.54
C ASN A 677 32.22 -8.90 -15.41
N GLU A 678 31.62 -8.60 -14.23
CA GLU A 678 30.66 -7.52 -14.08
C GLU A 678 31.20 -6.29 -13.35
N TRP A 679 32.43 -6.37 -12.80
CA TRP A 679 33.05 -5.24 -12.11
C TRP A 679 33.49 -4.14 -13.08
N ILE A 680 33.08 -2.89 -12.80
CA ILE A 680 33.47 -1.68 -13.53
C ILE A 680 34.42 -0.88 -12.64
N GLN A 681 35.62 -0.58 -13.09
CA GLN A 681 36.60 0.20 -12.35
C GLN A 681 36.62 1.65 -12.83
N ASP A 682 36.67 2.60 -11.91
CA ASP A 682 36.71 4.04 -12.18
C ASP A 682 37.67 4.75 -11.19
N GLY A 683 38.93 4.65 -11.42
CA GLY A 683 39.94 5.16 -10.49
C GLY A 683 39.91 4.46 -9.13
N ASP A 684 39.62 5.21 -8.06
CA ASP A 684 39.40 4.68 -6.72
C ASP A 684 37.95 4.28 -6.43
N LYS A 685 37.06 4.53 -7.40
CA LYS A 685 35.65 4.14 -7.43
C LYS A 685 35.48 2.85 -8.23
N GLY A 686 34.33 2.24 -8.09
CA GLY A 686 33.93 1.08 -8.86
C GLY A 686 32.54 0.59 -8.44
N TRP A 687 31.88 -0.14 -9.33
CA TRP A 687 30.56 -0.73 -9.11
C TRP A 687 30.33 -1.91 -10.04
N PHE A 688 29.32 -2.72 -9.75
CA PHE A 688 28.92 -3.82 -10.63
C PHE A 688 27.96 -3.31 -11.70
N ASN A 689 28.11 -3.79 -12.95
CA ASN A 689 27.03 -3.73 -13.92
C ASN A 689 25.83 -4.50 -13.38
N GLY A 690 24.69 -3.88 -13.31
CA GLY A 690 23.47 -4.51 -12.76
C GLY A 690 22.63 -5.24 -13.80
N TYR A 691 22.78 -4.90 -15.10
CA TYR A 691 21.86 -5.38 -16.12
C TYR A 691 22.49 -5.48 -17.51
N TYR A 692 21.92 -6.36 -18.32
CA TYR A 692 22.10 -6.38 -19.76
C TYR A 692 20.78 -6.00 -20.45
N ASP A 693 20.87 -5.20 -21.52
CA ASP A 693 19.72 -4.76 -22.30
C ASP A 693 19.24 -5.84 -23.29
N ASN A 694 18.17 -5.58 -24.02
CA ASN A 694 17.58 -6.52 -24.99
C ASN A 694 18.47 -6.77 -26.23
N HIS A 695 19.61 -6.07 -26.34
CA HIS A 695 20.65 -6.33 -27.36
C HIS A 695 21.85 -7.10 -26.79
N GLY A 696 21.79 -7.49 -25.51
CA GLY A 696 22.88 -8.17 -24.81
C GLY A 696 24.09 -7.26 -24.52
N ARG A 697 23.87 -5.96 -24.30
CA ARG A 697 24.92 -5.00 -23.96
C ARG A 697 24.84 -4.64 -22.48
N LYS A 698 26.00 -4.44 -21.85
CA LYS A 698 26.05 -3.90 -20.48
C LYS A 698 25.36 -2.53 -20.43
N VAL A 699 24.55 -2.34 -19.41
CA VAL A 699 23.79 -1.09 -19.23
C VAL A 699 24.64 -0.02 -18.55
N GLU A 700 25.58 -0.43 -17.70
CA GLU A 700 26.37 0.46 -16.88
C GLU A 700 27.84 0.50 -17.35
N TYR A 701 28.44 1.67 -17.27
CA TYR A 701 29.84 1.90 -17.62
C TYR A 701 30.39 3.19 -17.00
N SER A 702 31.72 3.32 -16.93
CA SER A 702 32.42 4.54 -16.55
C SER A 702 32.77 5.38 -17.76
N ALA A 703 32.51 6.68 -17.70
CA ALA A 703 32.90 7.63 -18.75
C ALA A 703 34.43 7.73 -18.94
N VAL A 704 35.22 7.34 -17.95
CA VAL A 704 36.70 7.42 -17.95
C VAL A 704 37.31 6.18 -18.59
N SER A 705 36.67 5.02 -18.55
CA SER A 705 37.24 3.75 -19.03
C SER A 705 37.00 3.47 -20.52
N ASP A 706 36.10 4.18 -21.17
CA ASP A 706 35.62 3.88 -22.53
C ASP A 706 36.23 4.79 -23.61
N GLU A 707 37.54 5.09 -23.52
CA GLU A 707 38.26 5.85 -24.58
C GLU A 707 38.33 5.11 -25.94
N THR A 708 37.93 3.82 -26.00
CA THR A 708 38.12 2.99 -27.19
C THR A 708 36.94 2.94 -28.16
N ASP A 709 35.77 3.41 -27.77
CA ASP A 709 34.54 3.36 -28.61
C ASP A 709 33.94 4.74 -28.94
N ASN A 710 34.74 5.79 -28.90
CA ASN A 710 34.31 7.17 -29.23
C ASN A 710 33.83 7.27 -30.70
N LYS A 711 32.57 6.97 -30.97
CA LYS A 711 31.82 7.55 -32.08
C LYS A 711 31.51 8.99 -31.74
N ALA A 712 32.15 9.89 -32.50
CA ALA A 712 32.15 11.32 -32.33
C ALA A 712 30.84 11.94 -31.85
N GLY A 713 30.86 12.67 -30.74
CA GLY A 713 29.92 13.72 -30.44
C GLY A 713 28.89 13.49 -29.32
N ALA A 714 28.85 12.33 -28.63
CA ALA A 714 28.02 12.17 -27.44
C ALA A 714 28.85 12.42 -26.18
N GLU A 715 28.40 13.30 -25.30
CA GLU A 715 28.94 13.40 -23.94
C GLU A 715 28.74 12.04 -23.26
N CYS A 716 29.84 11.31 -23.10
CA CYS A 716 29.82 10.01 -22.41
C CYS A 716 29.63 10.26 -20.91
N ASN A 717 28.42 10.02 -20.41
CA ASN A 717 28.08 10.14 -18.99
C ASN A 717 28.28 8.78 -18.29
N THR A 718 28.86 8.79 -17.10
CA THR A 718 28.91 7.60 -16.24
C THR A 718 27.49 7.08 -15.99
N ARG A 719 27.28 5.77 -16.18
CA ARG A 719 26.02 5.08 -15.90
C ARG A 719 26.20 4.15 -14.72
N MET A 720 25.44 4.38 -13.68
CA MET A 720 25.41 3.56 -12.47
C MET A 720 23.98 3.40 -11.99
N MET A 721 23.61 2.19 -11.60
CA MET A 721 22.33 1.85 -10.96
C MET A 721 22.58 1.32 -9.54
N LEU A 722 21.75 1.76 -8.58
CA LEU A 722 21.90 1.40 -7.18
C LEU A 722 21.54 -0.08 -6.92
N THR A 723 20.56 -0.62 -7.64
CA THR A 723 20.00 -1.96 -7.42
C THR A 723 21.08 -3.05 -7.49
N GLY A 724 21.93 -3.01 -8.50
CA GLY A 724 23.05 -3.96 -8.64
C GLY A 724 24.00 -3.95 -7.45
N GLN A 725 24.26 -2.77 -6.92
CA GLN A 725 25.17 -2.60 -5.79
C GLN A 725 24.57 -3.13 -4.49
N VAL A 726 23.27 -2.85 -4.27
CA VAL A 726 22.56 -3.33 -3.08
C VAL A 726 22.62 -4.84 -2.98
N PHE A 727 22.29 -5.55 -4.04
CA PHE A 727 22.28 -7.02 -4.01
C PHE A 727 23.68 -7.62 -4.03
N ALA A 728 24.66 -7.00 -4.67
CA ALA A 728 26.05 -7.45 -4.61
C ALA A 728 26.61 -7.36 -3.18
N VAL A 729 26.28 -6.31 -2.43
CA VAL A 729 26.67 -6.15 -1.03
C VAL A 729 25.88 -7.11 -0.13
N MET A 730 24.55 -7.15 -0.27
CA MET A 730 23.67 -7.94 0.58
C MET A 730 23.95 -9.45 0.52
N SER A 731 24.26 -9.96 -0.66
CA SER A 731 24.55 -11.39 -0.91
C SER A 731 25.96 -11.83 -0.52
N GLY A 732 26.86 -10.89 -0.17
CA GLY A 732 28.28 -11.17 0.02
C GLY A 732 29.02 -11.42 -1.30
N THR A 733 28.45 -11.04 -2.44
CA THR A 733 29.15 -11.08 -3.73
C THR A 733 30.28 -10.06 -3.76
N ALA A 734 30.06 -8.83 -3.30
CA ALA A 734 31.12 -7.82 -3.23
C ALA A 734 32.17 -8.15 -2.16
N THR A 735 33.44 -7.92 -2.47
CA THR A 735 34.54 -7.98 -1.47
C THR A 735 34.56 -6.70 -0.64
N GLU A 736 35.30 -6.70 0.46
CA GLU A 736 35.48 -5.53 1.32
C GLU A 736 35.96 -4.30 0.53
N GLU A 737 36.99 -4.47 -0.33
CA GLU A 737 37.49 -3.40 -1.17
C GLU A 737 36.47 -2.90 -2.18
N GLN A 738 35.68 -3.82 -2.72
CA GLN A 738 34.58 -3.49 -3.66
C GLN A 738 33.47 -2.73 -2.95
N ILE A 739 33.07 -3.10 -1.74
CA ILE A 739 32.05 -2.38 -0.95
C ILE A 739 32.51 -0.94 -0.70
N GLN A 740 33.76 -0.73 -0.30
CA GLN A 740 34.31 0.60 -0.10
C GLN A 740 34.30 1.43 -1.41
N ALA A 741 34.61 0.80 -2.55
CA ALA A 741 34.58 1.46 -3.85
C ALA A 741 33.14 1.80 -4.27
N ILE A 742 32.17 0.90 -4.02
CA ILE A 742 30.74 1.13 -4.23
C ILE A 742 30.28 2.33 -3.40
N CYS A 743 30.64 2.42 -2.12
CA CYS A 743 30.27 3.56 -1.27
C CYS A 743 30.78 4.88 -1.85
N ARG A 744 32.05 4.92 -2.31
CA ARG A 744 32.62 6.12 -2.95
C ARG A 744 31.91 6.46 -4.26
N SER A 745 31.53 5.45 -5.06
CA SER A 745 30.79 5.63 -6.31
C SER A 745 29.39 6.15 -6.05
N ALA A 746 28.67 5.55 -5.12
CA ALA A 746 27.32 5.97 -4.75
C ALA A 746 27.29 7.40 -4.21
N ASP A 747 28.28 7.77 -3.38
CA ASP A 747 28.42 9.14 -2.88
C ASP A 747 28.73 10.15 -4.00
N ALA A 748 29.49 9.74 -5.01
CA ALA A 748 29.89 10.63 -6.10
C ALA A 748 28.83 10.77 -7.19
N TYR A 749 28.09 9.70 -7.50
CA TYR A 749 27.23 9.63 -8.67
C TYR A 749 25.73 9.55 -8.36
N LEU A 750 25.34 9.00 -7.21
CA LEU A 750 23.94 8.79 -6.88
C LEU A 750 23.42 9.67 -5.72
N TYR A 751 24.31 10.12 -4.83
CA TYR A 751 23.88 10.94 -3.71
C TYR A 751 23.47 12.34 -4.13
N ASP A 752 22.22 12.69 -3.86
CA ASP A 752 21.68 14.03 -4.12
C ASP A 752 20.94 14.56 -2.88
N ARG A 753 21.58 15.50 -2.21
CA ARG A 753 21.00 16.13 -1.01
C ARG A 753 19.69 16.84 -1.29
N LYS A 754 19.51 17.43 -2.48
CA LYS A 754 18.28 18.14 -2.84
C LYS A 754 17.12 17.18 -3.03
N ALA A 755 17.36 16.07 -3.74
CA ALA A 755 16.36 15.01 -3.91
C ALA A 755 16.10 14.21 -2.61
N GLY A 756 17.01 14.27 -1.64
CA GLY A 756 16.80 13.66 -0.32
C GLY A 756 17.50 12.33 -0.07
N GLY A 757 18.53 11.99 -0.85
CA GLY A 757 19.30 10.76 -0.61
C GLY A 757 19.96 10.20 -1.85
N TYR A 758 20.04 8.87 -1.91
CA TYR A 758 20.67 8.13 -3.02
C TYR A 758 19.64 7.84 -4.09
N ARG A 759 19.88 8.32 -5.29
CA ARG A 759 19.06 8.08 -6.48
C ARG A 759 19.17 6.62 -6.92
N LEU A 760 18.10 6.11 -7.55
CA LEU A 760 18.08 4.74 -8.06
C LEU A 760 19.07 4.53 -9.22
N ASN A 761 19.27 5.54 -10.04
CA ASN A 761 20.26 5.53 -11.14
C ASN A 761 20.76 6.95 -11.46
N THR A 762 21.88 7.03 -12.16
CA THR A 762 22.36 8.26 -12.80
C THR A 762 21.47 8.63 -13.99
N ASP A 763 21.46 9.90 -14.40
CA ASP A 763 20.75 10.32 -15.60
C ASP A 763 21.43 9.74 -16.86
N PHE A 764 20.78 8.81 -17.54
CA PHE A 764 21.33 8.18 -18.75
C PHE A 764 21.22 9.10 -19.99
N LYS A 765 20.43 10.16 -19.90
CA LYS A 765 20.17 11.09 -21.01
C LYS A 765 19.77 10.39 -22.32
N GLU A 766 19.09 9.27 -22.18
CA GLU A 766 18.66 8.39 -23.27
C GLU A 766 17.34 7.70 -22.85
N GLU A 767 16.39 7.65 -23.75
CA GLU A 767 15.17 6.85 -23.63
C GLU A 767 15.49 5.39 -23.96
N LYS A 768 16.05 4.66 -22.99
CA LYS A 768 16.54 3.30 -23.16
C LYS A 768 15.41 2.27 -23.14
N PHE A 769 14.50 2.33 -24.13
CA PHE A 769 13.38 1.42 -24.24
C PHE A 769 13.77 -0.03 -24.56
N ASP A 770 15.00 -0.29 -24.96
CA ASP A 770 15.54 -1.64 -25.08
C ASP A 770 15.87 -2.30 -23.72
N LEU A 771 15.61 -1.60 -22.61
CA LEU A 771 15.68 -2.14 -21.26
C LEU A 771 14.33 -2.05 -20.54
N GLY A 772 13.68 -0.88 -20.54
CA GLY A 772 12.40 -0.76 -19.82
C GLY A 772 11.70 0.60 -19.95
N ARG A 773 10.40 0.61 -19.69
CA ARG A 773 9.56 1.81 -19.69
C ARG A 773 9.98 2.85 -18.64
N MET A 774 10.80 2.49 -17.64
CA MET A 774 11.28 3.47 -16.65
C MET A 774 11.96 4.67 -17.31
N PHE A 775 12.67 4.45 -18.41
CA PHE A 775 13.35 5.53 -19.14
C PHE A 775 12.39 6.45 -19.92
N GLY A 776 11.10 6.14 -19.95
CA GLY A 776 10.03 7.05 -20.39
C GLY A 776 9.54 8.00 -19.30
N PHE A 777 9.86 7.74 -18.02
CA PHE A 777 9.60 8.69 -16.96
C PHE A 777 10.63 9.82 -16.98
N ALA A 778 10.23 11.02 -16.57
CA ALA A 778 11.17 12.10 -16.38
C ALA A 778 12.24 11.70 -15.35
N TYR A 779 13.49 12.09 -15.57
CA TYR A 779 14.55 11.79 -14.62
C TYR A 779 14.30 12.44 -13.25
N GLY A 780 14.37 11.63 -12.22
CA GLY A 780 14.02 11.99 -10.84
C GLY A 780 12.59 11.63 -10.43
N GLU A 781 11.85 10.94 -11.31
CA GLU A 781 10.50 10.45 -11.06
C GLU A 781 10.44 8.92 -11.10
N LYS A 782 9.73 8.31 -10.15
CA LYS A 782 9.55 6.87 -10.07
C LYS A 782 10.91 6.13 -10.15
N GLU A 783 10.95 5.04 -10.90
CA GLU A 783 12.15 4.21 -11.05
C GLU A 783 13.28 4.90 -11.83
N ASN A 784 13.04 6.01 -12.52
CA ASN A 784 14.06 6.72 -13.28
C ASN A 784 14.76 7.82 -12.47
N GLY A 785 15.65 7.45 -11.59
CA GLY A 785 16.52 8.36 -10.85
C GLY A 785 15.87 9.10 -9.68
N ALA A 786 14.68 8.72 -9.25
CA ALA A 786 14.15 9.19 -7.97
C ALA A 786 14.97 8.61 -6.80
N VAL A 787 14.87 9.24 -5.62
CA VAL A 787 15.31 8.61 -4.38
C VAL A 787 14.25 7.60 -3.96
N PHE A 788 14.39 6.36 -4.40
CA PHE A 788 13.43 5.29 -4.16
C PHE A 788 13.67 4.70 -2.77
N SER A 789 12.78 5.01 -1.83
CA SER A 789 12.98 4.74 -0.39
C SER A 789 13.26 3.27 -0.11
N HIS A 790 12.56 2.37 -0.78
CA HIS A 790 12.70 0.94 -0.57
C HIS A 790 14.13 0.46 -0.87
N MET A 791 14.67 0.81 -2.06
CA MET A 791 16.02 0.40 -2.44
C MET A 791 17.09 1.10 -1.59
N ALA A 792 16.86 2.36 -1.20
CA ALA A 792 17.76 3.08 -0.32
C ALA A 792 17.84 2.44 1.07
N VAL A 793 16.72 2.03 1.67
CA VAL A 793 16.71 1.33 2.95
C VAL A 793 17.38 -0.03 2.86
N MET A 794 17.15 -0.77 1.76
CA MET A 794 17.85 -2.04 1.52
C MET A 794 19.38 -1.84 1.38
N TYR A 795 19.80 -0.73 0.75
CA TYR A 795 21.22 -0.35 0.70
C TYR A 795 21.79 -0.13 2.10
N ALA A 796 21.09 0.62 2.94
CA ALA A 796 21.50 0.81 4.33
C ALA A 796 21.61 -0.52 5.09
N ASN A 797 20.60 -1.41 4.96
CA ASN A 797 20.61 -2.73 5.57
C ASN A 797 21.84 -3.56 5.15
N ALA A 798 22.12 -3.59 3.85
CA ALA A 798 23.27 -4.30 3.31
C ALA A 798 24.60 -3.76 3.85
N LEU A 799 24.74 -2.44 3.95
CA LEU A 799 25.93 -1.78 4.50
C LEU A 799 26.12 -2.08 5.99
N TYR A 800 25.08 -2.01 6.80
CA TYR A 800 25.16 -2.38 8.21
C TYR A 800 25.56 -3.83 8.40
N LYS A 801 24.95 -4.77 7.65
CA LYS A 801 25.27 -6.20 7.70
C LYS A 801 26.75 -6.51 7.39
N THR A 802 27.37 -5.68 6.56
CA THR A 802 28.79 -5.83 6.17
C THR A 802 29.74 -4.97 7.00
N GLY A 803 29.26 -4.36 8.10
CA GLY A 803 30.10 -3.58 9.02
C GLY A 803 30.32 -2.12 8.63
N HIS A 804 29.68 -1.65 7.55
CA HIS A 804 29.75 -0.25 7.07
C HIS A 804 28.66 0.62 7.71
N ALA A 805 28.60 0.57 9.05
CA ALA A 805 27.56 1.21 9.84
C ALA A 805 27.48 2.73 9.63
N LYS A 806 28.59 3.40 9.39
CA LYS A 806 28.65 4.86 9.17
C LYS A 806 27.96 5.24 7.85
N GLU A 807 28.22 4.49 6.81
CA GLU A 807 27.63 4.68 5.49
C GLU A 807 26.14 4.30 5.51
N GLY A 808 25.80 3.18 6.16
CA GLY A 808 24.40 2.76 6.37
C GLY A 808 23.60 3.79 7.16
N TYR A 809 24.15 4.34 8.23
CA TYR A 809 23.52 5.42 9.01
C TYR A 809 23.27 6.68 8.15
N LYS A 810 24.25 7.08 7.33
CA LYS A 810 24.08 8.22 6.42
C LYS A 810 22.86 8.04 5.51
N VAL A 811 22.65 6.85 4.98
CA VAL A 811 21.49 6.55 4.11
C VAL A 811 20.18 6.70 4.87
N LEU A 812 20.05 6.01 6.02
CA LEU A 812 18.82 6.06 6.83
C LEU A 812 18.51 7.47 7.33
N GLN A 813 19.54 8.16 7.86
CA GLN A 813 19.35 9.50 8.41
C GLN A 813 18.95 10.51 7.32
N THR A 814 19.54 10.41 6.13
CA THR A 814 19.18 11.33 5.03
C THR A 814 17.72 11.14 4.59
N LEU A 815 17.24 9.90 4.55
CA LEU A 815 15.82 9.62 4.24
C LEU A 815 14.90 10.18 5.33
N LEU A 816 15.23 9.94 6.60
CA LEU A 816 14.43 10.41 7.73
C LEU A 816 14.40 11.94 7.79
N ASP A 817 15.55 12.58 7.67
CA ASP A 817 15.66 14.06 7.67
C ASP A 817 14.84 14.67 6.55
N THR A 818 14.83 14.05 5.36
CA THR A 818 14.05 14.53 4.22
C THR A 818 12.55 14.34 4.44
N ALA A 819 12.15 13.20 5.00
CA ALA A 819 10.75 12.92 5.31
C ALA A 819 10.23 13.88 6.41
N MET A 820 11.02 14.14 7.43
CA MET A 820 10.67 15.06 8.54
C MET A 820 10.68 16.54 8.14
N ASP A 821 11.36 16.92 7.06
CA ASP A 821 11.34 18.28 6.53
C ASP A 821 10.06 18.52 5.74
N PHE A 822 9.01 18.97 6.44
CA PHE A 822 7.69 19.17 5.82
C PHE A 822 7.71 20.16 4.66
N GLU A 823 8.58 21.16 4.69
CA GLU A 823 8.69 22.13 3.58
C GLU A 823 9.14 21.47 2.27
N ARG A 824 9.86 20.36 2.36
CA ARG A 824 10.30 19.57 1.22
C ARG A 824 9.35 18.43 0.92
N SER A 825 9.13 17.55 1.89
CA SER A 825 8.39 16.30 1.72
C SER A 825 6.90 16.51 1.43
N LYS A 826 6.30 17.58 1.98
CA LYS A 826 4.86 17.91 1.85
C LYS A 826 3.95 16.72 2.19
N MET A 827 4.30 15.97 3.23
CA MET A 827 3.53 14.79 3.66
C MET A 827 3.41 14.72 5.18
N TYR A 828 2.41 14.00 5.66
CA TYR A 828 2.29 13.65 7.07
C TYR A 828 3.39 12.66 7.50
N PRO A 829 3.58 12.43 8.82
CA PRO A 829 4.62 11.52 9.28
C PRO A 829 4.54 10.14 8.64
N GLY A 830 5.68 9.65 8.17
CA GLY A 830 5.84 8.40 7.46
C GLY A 830 6.92 8.49 6.39
N ILE A 831 7.20 7.38 5.71
CA ILE A 831 8.14 7.33 4.60
C ILE A 831 7.37 7.10 3.29
N PRO A 832 7.68 7.85 2.20
CA PRO A 832 7.01 7.66 0.91
C PRO A 832 7.64 6.52 0.12
N GLU A 833 7.02 6.13 -0.98
CA GLU A 833 7.63 5.22 -1.95
C GLU A 833 8.90 5.81 -2.53
N TYR A 834 8.85 7.09 -2.94
CA TYR A 834 10.02 7.81 -3.42
C TYR A 834 9.94 9.31 -3.14
N PHE A 835 11.10 9.96 -3.19
CA PHE A 835 11.23 11.41 -3.24
C PHE A 835 11.64 11.84 -4.65
N ASP A 836 10.98 12.88 -5.16
CA ASP A 836 11.25 13.48 -6.47
C ASP A 836 12.53 14.36 -6.46
N ASN A 837 12.78 15.05 -7.56
CA ASN A 837 13.91 15.97 -7.73
C ASN A 837 13.96 17.15 -6.73
N GLN A 838 12.86 17.43 -6.04
CA GLN A 838 12.76 18.50 -5.05
C GLN A 838 12.75 17.95 -3.60
N GLY A 839 12.73 16.64 -3.44
CA GLY A 839 12.58 15.96 -2.16
C GLY A 839 11.11 15.89 -1.69
N ARG A 840 10.14 16.07 -2.60
CA ARG A 840 8.72 15.86 -2.31
C ARG A 840 8.45 14.35 -2.23
N GLY A 841 7.79 13.93 -1.15
CA GLY A 841 7.40 12.55 -0.96
C GLY A 841 6.14 12.22 -1.77
N LEU A 842 6.19 11.12 -2.52
CA LEU A 842 5.11 10.65 -3.38
C LEU A 842 4.74 9.21 -3.03
N TYR A 843 3.45 8.87 -3.14
CA TYR A 843 2.88 7.60 -2.71
C TYR A 843 3.18 7.30 -1.23
N ALA A 844 2.57 8.11 -0.36
CA ALA A 844 2.69 7.97 1.08
C ALA A 844 2.05 6.67 1.58
N TYR A 845 2.51 6.18 2.72
CA TYR A 845 2.01 5.07 3.53
C TYR A 845 2.24 3.66 2.99
N LEU A 846 1.79 3.31 1.79
CA LEU A 846 1.79 1.92 1.32
C LEU A 846 3.09 1.57 0.58
N THR A 847 4.21 1.61 1.28
CA THR A 847 5.55 1.26 0.76
C THR A 847 6.22 0.14 1.53
N GLY A 848 6.87 -0.78 0.83
CA GLY A 848 7.73 -1.81 1.44
C GLY A 848 8.95 -1.24 2.15
N ALA A 849 9.31 0.00 1.86
CA ALA A 849 10.40 0.70 2.53
C ALA A 849 10.22 0.75 4.05
N ALA A 850 9.00 0.90 4.54
CA ALA A 850 8.71 0.99 5.95
C ALA A 850 9.00 -0.32 6.71
N SER A 851 8.63 -1.48 6.12
CA SER A 851 8.96 -2.79 6.68
C SER A 851 10.46 -3.00 6.78
N TRP A 852 11.20 -2.65 5.71
CA TRP A 852 12.65 -2.73 5.71
C TRP A 852 13.32 -1.72 6.65
N TYR A 853 12.74 -0.52 6.79
CA TYR A 853 13.26 0.50 7.72
C TYR A 853 13.17 0.00 9.16
N MET A 854 12.00 -0.48 9.56
CA MET A 854 11.79 -1.04 10.89
C MET A 854 12.70 -2.25 11.15
N LEU A 855 12.79 -3.19 10.21
CA LEU A 855 13.68 -4.34 10.29
C LEU A 855 15.14 -3.89 10.46
N THR A 856 15.61 -2.96 9.63
CA THR A 856 16.98 -2.46 9.68
C THR A 856 17.31 -1.79 11.02
N MET A 857 16.36 -0.99 11.54
CA MET A 857 16.54 -0.38 12.86
C MET A 857 16.71 -1.46 13.94
N ILE A 858 15.85 -2.46 13.98
CA ILE A 858 15.88 -3.49 15.01
C ILE A 858 17.12 -4.37 14.87
N THR A 859 17.33 -4.94 13.67
CA THR A 859 18.33 -6.00 13.50
C THR A 859 19.75 -5.46 13.29
N GLU A 860 19.88 -4.28 12.68
CA GLU A 860 21.19 -3.76 12.29
C GLU A 860 21.63 -2.56 13.14
N VAL A 861 20.73 -1.59 13.37
CA VAL A 861 21.09 -0.39 14.15
C VAL A 861 21.15 -0.71 15.65
N PHE A 862 20.13 -1.37 16.18
CA PHE A 862 20.08 -1.80 17.59
C PHE A 862 20.71 -3.19 17.81
N GLY A 863 20.94 -3.97 16.77
CA GLY A 863 21.62 -5.24 16.81
C GLY A 863 20.81 -6.39 17.43
N VAL A 864 19.48 -6.30 17.50
CA VAL A 864 18.62 -7.36 18.04
C VAL A 864 18.25 -8.32 16.92
N LYS A 865 18.90 -9.48 16.88
CA LYS A 865 18.73 -10.50 15.84
C LYS A 865 18.28 -11.83 16.41
N GLY A 866 17.53 -12.57 15.60
CA GLY A 866 17.28 -13.99 15.85
C GLY A 866 18.31 -14.85 15.13
N GLN A 867 18.61 -16.01 15.68
CA GLN A 867 19.36 -17.09 15.03
C GLN A 867 18.75 -18.42 15.46
N LEU A 868 17.90 -19.00 14.60
CA LEU A 868 17.17 -20.23 14.84
C LEU A 868 16.45 -20.28 16.20
N GLY A 869 15.76 -19.19 16.53
CA GLY A 869 14.97 -19.05 17.77
C GLY A 869 15.74 -18.51 18.98
N ASP A 870 17.06 -18.40 18.90
CA ASP A 870 17.86 -17.73 19.91
C ASP A 870 18.02 -16.25 19.58
N MET A 871 18.07 -15.40 20.59
CA MET A 871 18.35 -13.97 20.43
C MET A 871 19.88 -13.76 20.52
N VAL A 872 20.48 -13.16 19.49
CA VAL A 872 21.91 -12.91 19.37
C VAL A 872 22.22 -11.43 19.20
#